data_9291c2d7f920162b6b732081dc710df5
#
_entry.id   9291c2d7f920162b6b732081dc710df5
#
_cell.length_a   1.000
_cell.length_b   1.000
_cell.length_c   1.000
_cell.angle_alpha   90.00
_cell.angle_beta   90.00
_cell.angle_gamma   90.00
#
_symmetry.space_group_name_H-M   'P 1'
#
loop_
_entity.id
_entity.type
_entity.pdbx_description
1 polymer ?
#
loop_
_entity_poly.entity_id
_entity_poly.type
_entity_poly.pdbx_seq_one_letter_code
_entity_poly.pdbx_strand_id
1 'polypeptide(L)'
;MTSSPVPLRQLVLKVHSRCDLACKHCYVYEGADQSWSDRPKAISEETISWTALRLAEHAKRHMLASVQVILHGGEPLLVGPTRLRHICEQLHTALDGVCDLELRVHTNGVQLSERYLDLFAEFGVGVGISLDGDRSANDRYRVYADGRSSYDKVLRAIDRLNEDRYRHLFKGILCTVDVRNDPLAVYDALAETRAPRIDFLLPHATWDTPPLRPEGAATPYAGWLLAVHDRWSAQGRPMPVRLFDSVISTLGGGPSLTEAMGLESADVVVVETDGSYEQADSLKIAYDGAPATGRTVFRHTFDEVADHPGMIARQQGLDGLCEQCRACPVVRSCGGGLFAHRHRSDGTGFDNPSVYCADLLELIRSLDARTAVGMDRPIEGFDALADGSDDGTAARVLLETRQSVTLEMITSIERKRAPDDREVWDAAWRLALDLGARDGALLAPLVAHPYARTWAVRCLDGSAPPDHLASLVAAVAFPAGAADAMVVPVRDGYAHLPMLGRLRAPVASGNVVSGNLRVTRDQLVDGTAGWEGVRRIQVAGVDIALDDVDLYRDCFGGLAAERLPDEDVARWQHVLPQSWAHIRASLPAVATAMAAHVRTVTPLVADPAPELVVPEGGFTALGLRFAPDPVRMAVDLVRGFRLGLLDALLDVCELYDEADTRTAELLADTYARLATDPLRSDPEAVRRTRSQWAQLSATASLSPLGRRFVDGMGRGL
;
A
#
# COMPACT_ATOMS: atom_id res chain seq x y z
N MET A 1 -12.52 2.70 -29.50
CA MET A 1 -11.59 3.84 -29.37
C MET A 1 -10.29 3.23 -28.90
N THR A 2 -9.24 3.29 -29.71
CA THR A 2 -7.90 2.82 -29.31
C THR A 2 -7.41 3.79 -28.25
N SER A 3 -7.29 3.34 -27.00
CA SER A 3 -6.65 4.13 -25.94
C SER A 3 -5.23 4.50 -26.37
N SER A 4 -4.82 5.74 -26.13
CA SER A 4 -3.43 6.14 -26.37
C SER A 4 -2.50 5.24 -25.54
N PRO A 5 -1.31 4.90 -26.06
CA PRO A 5 -0.33 4.10 -25.33
C PRO A 5 0.00 4.73 -23.97
N VAL A 6 0.16 3.89 -22.94
CA VAL A 6 0.61 4.35 -21.62
C VAL A 6 2.07 4.82 -21.73
N PRO A 7 2.41 6.00 -21.17
CA PRO A 7 3.78 6.49 -21.18
C PRO A 7 4.76 5.52 -20.52
N LEU A 8 5.96 5.38 -21.11
CA LEU A 8 7.03 4.52 -20.61
C LEU A 8 7.75 5.20 -19.43
N ARG A 9 7.71 4.60 -18.24
CA ARG A 9 8.33 5.15 -17.03
C ARG A 9 9.56 4.37 -16.59
N GLN A 10 9.75 3.17 -17.15
CA GLN A 10 10.87 2.30 -16.76
C GLN A 10 11.77 2.05 -17.99
N LEU A 11 13.06 2.32 -17.82
CA LEU A 11 14.10 2.04 -18.80
C LEU A 11 15.07 1.00 -18.24
N VAL A 12 15.18 -0.14 -18.90
CA VAL A 12 16.30 -1.08 -18.70
C VAL A 12 17.42 -0.69 -19.67
N LEU A 13 18.52 -0.13 -19.15
CA LEU A 13 19.66 0.29 -19.94
C LEU A 13 20.76 -0.77 -19.87
N LYS A 14 21.00 -1.45 -21.00
CA LYS A 14 22.08 -2.44 -21.12
C LYS A 14 23.42 -1.72 -21.30
N VAL A 15 24.21 -1.72 -20.23
CA VAL A 15 25.50 -1.02 -20.24
C VAL A 15 26.67 -1.91 -20.69
N HIS A 16 26.49 -3.25 -20.55
CA HIS A 16 27.49 -4.24 -20.98
C HIS A 16 26.82 -5.55 -21.41
N SER A 17 27.13 -6.05 -22.62
CA SER A 17 26.47 -7.22 -23.22
C SER A 17 27.12 -8.57 -22.89
N ARG A 18 28.10 -8.65 -22.01
CA ARG A 18 28.75 -9.89 -21.58
C ARG A 18 28.66 -10.04 -20.06
N CYS A 19 28.80 -11.29 -19.58
CA CYS A 19 28.78 -11.62 -18.16
C CYS A 19 30.05 -12.41 -17.77
N ASP A 20 30.44 -12.33 -16.51
CA ASP A 20 31.53 -13.10 -15.93
C ASP A 20 31.08 -14.44 -15.31
N LEU A 21 29.76 -14.68 -15.23
CA LEU A 21 29.19 -15.97 -14.85
C LEU A 21 28.61 -16.70 -16.08
N ALA A 22 28.48 -18.03 -15.96
CA ALA A 22 27.90 -18.93 -16.95
C ALA A 22 26.66 -19.64 -16.37
N CYS A 23 25.64 -18.84 -16.01
CA CYS A 23 24.42 -19.33 -15.41
C CYS A 23 23.57 -20.11 -16.44
N LYS A 24 23.33 -21.40 -16.23
CA LYS A 24 22.59 -22.27 -17.18
C LYS A 24 21.09 -21.94 -17.32
N HIS A 25 20.55 -21.11 -16.42
CA HIS A 25 19.16 -20.62 -16.50
C HIS A 25 19.08 -19.18 -17.04
N CYS A 26 20.17 -18.64 -17.58
CA CYS A 26 20.24 -17.26 -18.03
C CYS A 26 19.41 -17.06 -19.30
N TYR A 27 18.32 -16.31 -19.21
CA TYR A 27 17.45 -16.00 -20.37
C TYR A 27 18.14 -15.19 -21.46
N VAL A 28 19.23 -14.45 -21.11
CA VAL A 28 19.97 -13.64 -22.07
C VAL A 28 20.89 -14.51 -22.96
N TYR A 29 21.56 -15.51 -22.36
CA TYR A 29 22.58 -16.30 -23.07
C TYR A 29 22.10 -17.69 -23.49
N GLU A 30 21.14 -18.25 -22.76
CA GLU A 30 20.59 -19.58 -23.00
C GLU A 30 19.18 -19.53 -23.62
N GLY A 31 18.62 -18.30 -23.81
CA GLY A 31 17.33 -18.09 -24.44
C GLY A 31 17.38 -18.33 -25.95
N ALA A 32 16.20 -18.31 -26.59
CA ALA A 32 16.05 -18.49 -28.03
C ALA A 32 16.66 -17.32 -28.84
N ASP A 33 16.61 -16.09 -28.29
CA ASP A 33 17.22 -14.92 -28.91
C ASP A 33 18.73 -14.88 -28.64
N GLN A 34 19.51 -14.89 -29.69
CA GLN A 34 20.98 -14.88 -29.63
C GLN A 34 21.59 -13.54 -30.15
N SER A 35 20.77 -12.51 -30.26
CA SER A 35 21.18 -11.18 -30.78
C SER A 35 22.30 -10.54 -29.95
N TRP A 36 22.47 -10.92 -28.68
CA TRP A 36 23.53 -10.44 -27.79
C TRP A 36 24.94 -10.67 -28.36
N SER A 37 25.15 -11.72 -29.17
CA SER A 37 26.44 -12.11 -29.71
C SER A 37 27.05 -11.06 -30.63
N ASP A 38 26.22 -10.40 -31.41
CA ASP A 38 26.61 -9.39 -32.43
C ASP A 38 26.67 -7.97 -31.86
N ARG A 39 26.24 -7.76 -30.60
CA ARG A 39 26.21 -6.45 -29.98
C ARG A 39 27.57 -6.01 -29.42
N PRO A 40 27.87 -4.69 -29.43
CA PRO A 40 29.03 -4.13 -28.75
C PRO A 40 29.12 -4.59 -27.30
N LYS A 41 30.35 -4.91 -26.83
CA LYS A 41 30.54 -5.37 -25.43
C LYS A 41 30.11 -4.34 -24.42
N ALA A 42 30.32 -3.06 -24.67
CA ALA A 42 29.97 -1.96 -23.79
C ALA A 42 29.25 -0.87 -24.58
N ILE A 43 28.31 -0.21 -23.94
CA ILE A 43 27.57 0.92 -24.49
C ILE A 43 28.51 2.09 -24.87
N SER A 44 28.28 2.75 -26.01
CA SER A 44 29.06 3.91 -26.43
C SER A 44 28.62 5.21 -25.75
N GLU A 45 29.50 6.22 -25.72
CA GLU A 45 29.15 7.56 -25.20
C GLU A 45 28.03 8.19 -26.02
N GLU A 46 28.02 7.97 -27.36
CA GLU A 46 26.95 8.44 -28.23
C GLU A 46 25.60 7.80 -27.86
N THR A 47 25.57 6.49 -27.66
CA THR A 47 24.35 5.77 -27.25
C THR A 47 23.84 6.29 -25.87
N ILE A 48 24.73 6.54 -24.92
CA ILE A 48 24.38 7.08 -23.59
C ILE A 48 23.73 8.45 -23.76
N SER A 49 24.34 9.36 -24.52
CA SER A 49 23.85 10.74 -24.70
C SER A 49 22.49 10.75 -25.42
N TRP A 50 22.32 9.96 -26.48
CA TRP A 50 21.03 9.85 -27.17
C TRP A 50 19.95 9.23 -26.28
N THR A 51 20.27 8.21 -25.49
CA THR A 51 19.32 7.58 -24.55
C THR A 51 18.84 8.59 -23.51
N ALA A 52 19.76 9.33 -22.90
CA ALA A 52 19.43 10.34 -21.90
C ALA A 52 18.54 11.46 -22.49
N LEU A 53 18.86 11.93 -23.71
CA LEU A 53 18.06 12.92 -24.43
C LEU A 53 16.64 12.42 -24.72
N ARG A 54 16.51 11.20 -25.29
CA ARG A 54 15.19 10.61 -25.62
C ARG A 54 14.32 10.38 -24.39
N LEU A 55 14.93 9.97 -23.28
CA LEU A 55 14.22 9.81 -22.01
C LEU A 55 13.72 11.16 -21.48
N ALA A 56 14.54 12.20 -21.54
CA ALA A 56 14.14 13.54 -21.11
C ALA A 56 13.05 14.15 -22.01
N GLU A 57 13.13 13.96 -23.33
CA GLU A 57 12.07 14.37 -24.29
C GLU A 57 10.72 13.72 -23.92
N HIS A 58 10.73 12.41 -23.67
CA HIS A 58 9.54 11.64 -23.29
C HIS A 58 8.98 12.07 -21.94
N ALA A 59 9.82 12.16 -20.92
CA ALA A 59 9.42 12.58 -19.57
C ALA A 59 8.78 13.98 -19.59
N LYS A 60 9.38 14.92 -20.31
CA LYS A 60 8.86 16.29 -20.46
C LYS A 60 7.52 16.32 -21.21
N ARG A 61 7.41 15.54 -22.32
CA ARG A 61 6.18 15.49 -23.14
C ARG A 61 4.99 14.97 -22.36
N HIS A 62 5.20 13.96 -21.54
CA HIS A 62 4.16 13.30 -20.73
C HIS A 62 4.07 13.84 -19.32
N MET A 63 4.82 14.90 -18.98
CA MET A 63 4.86 15.50 -17.63
C MET A 63 5.04 14.45 -16.55
N LEU A 64 5.95 13.49 -16.77
CA LEU A 64 6.19 12.42 -15.82
C LEU A 64 6.77 13.00 -14.52
N ALA A 65 6.23 12.58 -13.37
CA ALA A 65 6.77 12.98 -12.08
C ALA A 65 8.14 12.34 -11.82
N SER A 66 8.29 11.08 -12.25
CA SER A 66 9.53 10.33 -12.09
C SER A 66 9.72 9.33 -13.22
N VAL A 67 10.98 8.96 -13.46
CA VAL A 67 11.37 7.83 -14.32
C VAL A 67 12.37 6.95 -13.58
N GLN A 68 12.28 5.64 -13.82
CA GLN A 68 13.23 4.69 -13.27
C GLN A 68 14.17 4.17 -14.36
N VAL A 69 15.48 4.23 -14.13
CA VAL A 69 16.49 3.63 -15.02
C VAL A 69 17.20 2.51 -14.29
N ILE A 70 17.13 1.30 -14.85
CA ILE A 70 17.76 0.10 -14.35
C ILE A 70 19.01 -0.19 -15.18
N LEU A 71 20.19 0.03 -14.60
CA LEU A 71 21.46 -0.33 -15.21
C LEU A 71 21.56 -1.87 -15.22
N HIS A 72 21.65 -2.43 -16.41
CA HIS A 72 21.55 -3.87 -16.63
C HIS A 72 22.55 -4.31 -17.73
N GLY A 73 22.45 -5.55 -18.16
CA GLY A 73 23.26 -6.11 -19.24
C GLY A 73 23.39 -7.61 -19.08
N GLY A 74 24.53 -8.18 -19.42
CA GLY A 74 24.95 -9.47 -18.90
C GLY A 74 25.34 -9.30 -17.43
N GLU A 75 26.43 -8.57 -17.20
CA GLU A 75 26.80 -8.03 -15.89
C GLU A 75 27.20 -6.57 -16.04
N PRO A 76 26.40 -5.64 -15.48
CA PRO A 76 26.60 -4.19 -15.68
C PRO A 76 27.92 -3.69 -15.10
N LEU A 77 28.44 -4.28 -14.02
CA LEU A 77 29.68 -3.82 -13.38
C LEU A 77 30.92 -4.07 -14.25
N LEU A 78 30.85 -4.94 -15.26
CA LEU A 78 31.95 -5.16 -16.21
C LEU A 78 32.25 -3.94 -17.10
N VAL A 79 31.33 -2.97 -17.21
CA VAL A 79 31.57 -1.73 -17.94
C VAL A 79 32.58 -0.81 -17.24
N GLY A 80 32.82 -1.04 -15.95
CA GLY A 80 33.74 -0.30 -15.11
C GLY A 80 33.17 0.96 -14.46
N PRO A 81 33.72 1.38 -13.32
CA PRO A 81 33.17 2.48 -12.53
C PRO A 81 33.24 3.84 -13.23
N THR A 82 34.26 4.07 -14.05
CA THR A 82 34.41 5.35 -14.80
C THR A 82 33.28 5.56 -15.81
N ARG A 83 32.91 4.49 -16.55
CA ARG A 83 31.82 4.60 -17.53
C ARG A 83 30.45 4.62 -16.84
N LEU A 84 30.26 3.88 -15.71
CA LEU A 84 29.05 3.98 -14.90
C LEU A 84 28.86 5.39 -14.35
N ARG A 85 29.92 6.05 -13.88
CA ARG A 85 29.87 7.46 -13.47
C ARG A 85 29.36 8.34 -14.60
N HIS A 86 29.95 8.22 -15.78
CA HIS A 86 29.54 9.01 -16.93
C HIS A 86 28.06 8.78 -17.32
N ILE A 87 27.57 7.53 -17.25
CA ILE A 87 26.15 7.22 -17.48
C ILE A 87 25.26 7.94 -16.46
N CYS A 88 25.60 7.86 -15.17
CA CYS A 88 24.84 8.53 -14.10
C CYS A 88 24.82 10.06 -14.32
N GLU A 89 25.98 10.67 -14.61
CA GLU A 89 26.11 12.10 -14.88
C GLU A 89 25.25 12.54 -16.07
N GLN A 90 25.26 11.80 -17.18
CA GLN A 90 24.46 12.12 -18.37
C GLN A 90 22.96 12.03 -18.08
N LEU A 91 22.50 11.00 -17.38
CA LEU A 91 21.10 10.83 -17.01
C LEU A 91 20.63 11.92 -16.04
N HIS A 92 21.40 12.23 -15.01
CA HIS A 92 21.07 13.31 -14.07
C HIS A 92 21.02 14.66 -14.79
N THR A 93 22.01 14.96 -15.65
CA THR A 93 22.06 16.23 -16.40
C THR A 93 20.86 16.38 -17.34
N ALA A 94 20.46 15.31 -18.03
CA ALA A 94 19.36 15.36 -18.98
C ALA A 94 17.98 15.50 -18.33
N LEU A 95 17.82 14.98 -17.11
CA LEU A 95 16.55 14.97 -16.37
C LEU A 95 16.45 16.05 -15.31
N ASP A 96 17.53 16.81 -15.07
CA ASP A 96 17.53 17.94 -14.14
C ASP A 96 16.46 18.97 -14.51
N GLY A 97 15.58 19.28 -13.57
CA GLY A 97 14.45 20.19 -13.79
C GLY A 97 13.34 19.61 -14.73
N VAL A 98 13.43 18.34 -15.12
CA VAL A 98 12.40 17.65 -15.95
C VAL A 98 11.54 16.72 -15.09
N CYS A 99 12.14 15.77 -14.37
CA CYS A 99 11.46 14.86 -13.47
C CYS A 99 12.44 14.21 -12.49
N ASP A 100 11.93 13.55 -11.46
CA ASP A 100 12.76 12.78 -10.54
C ASP A 100 13.35 11.53 -11.23
N LEU A 101 14.65 11.28 -11.03
CA LEU A 101 15.35 10.12 -11.57
C LEU A 101 15.62 9.09 -10.48
N GLU A 102 15.03 7.90 -10.61
CA GLU A 102 15.36 6.75 -9.79
C GLU A 102 16.35 5.84 -10.51
N LEU A 103 17.59 5.76 -10.02
CA LEU A 103 18.61 4.87 -10.56
C LEU A 103 18.67 3.55 -9.79
N ARG A 104 18.72 2.45 -10.52
CA ARG A 104 18.95 1.10 -9.96
C ARG A 104 20.00 0.35 -10.78
N VAL A 105 20.62 -0.63 -10.16
CA VAL A 105 21.48 -1.62 -10.81
C VAL A 105 21.08 -3.02 -10.35
N HIS A 106 20.94 -3.95 -11.32
CA HIS A 106 20.79 -5.37 -11.03
C HIS A 106 22.08 -6.07 -11.39
N THR A 107 22.75 -6.68 -10.41
CA THR A 107 24.07 -7.31 -10.56
C THR A 107 24.13 -8.70 -9.93
N ASN A 108 25.02 -9.54 -10.45
CA ASN A 108 25.37 -10.81 -9.80
C ASN A 108 26.23 -10.63 -8.54
N GLY A 109 26.67 -9.41 -8.22
CA GLY A 109 27.42 -9.05 -7.02
C GLY A 109 28.90 -9.40 -7.04
N VAL A 110 29.38 -10.19 -7.99
CA VAL A 110 30.77 -10.71 -8.04
C VAL A 110 31.81 -9.61 -8.08
N GLN A 111 31.53 -8.52 -8.83
CA GLN A 111 32.45 -7.40 -9.02
C GLN A 111 32.21 -6.25 -8.05
N LEU A 112 31.17 -6.32 -7.18
CA LEU A 112 30.77 -5.23 -6.31
C LEU A 112 31.84 -4.96 -5.24
N SER A 113 32.52 -3.84 -5.35
CA SER A 113 33.55 -3.36 -4.45
C SER A 113 33.16 -2.03 -3.83
N GLU A 114 33.88 -1.57 -2.81
CA GLU A 114 33.67 -0.25 -2.20
C GLU A 114 33.69 0.87 -3.22
N ARG A 115 34.59 0.79 -4.22
CA ARG A 115 34.64 1.78 -5.31
C ARG A 115 33.33 1.92 -6.07
N TYR A 116 32.58 0.81 -6.29
CA TYR A 116 31.25 0.88 -6.89
C TYR A 116 30.22 1.40 -5.90
N LEU A 117 30.30 0.98 -4.64
CA LEU A 117 29.37 1.42 -3.61
C LEU A 117 29.49 2.91 -3.32
N ASP A 118 30.71 3.46 -3.29
CA ASP A 118 30.95 4.91 -3.15
C ASP A 118 30.36 5.68 -4.35
N LEU A 119 30.54 5.18 -5.58
CA LEU A 119 29.90 5.73 -6.76
C LEU A 119 28.36 5.70 -6.65
N PHE A 120 27.82 4.58 -6.25
CA PHE A 120 26.37 4.41 -6.12
C PHE A 120 25.79 5.27 -4.99
N ALA A 121 26.52 5.48 -3.90
CA ALA A 121 26.12 6.41 -2.85
C ALA A 121 26.11 7.87 -3.34
N GLU A 122 27.06 8.25 -4.17
CA GLU A 122 27.13 9.61 -4.76
C GLU A 122 25.92 9.91 -5.66
N PHE A 123 25.45 8.93 -6.44
CA PHE A 123 24.35 9.12 -7.40
C PHE A 123 23.02 8.51 -6.93
N GLY A 124 22.92 7.99 -5.71
CA GLY A 124 21.69 7.39 -5.18
C GLY A 124 21.27 6.10 -5.91
N VAL A 125 22.21 5.33 -6.47
CA VAL A 125 21.90 4.11 -7.25
C VAL A 125 21.54 2.96 -6.32
N GLY A 126 20.27 2.51 -6.38
CA GLY A 126 19.82 1.34 -5.64
C GLY A 126 20.35 0.02 -6.20
N VAL A 127 20.82 -0.89 -5.34
CA VAL A 127 21.48 -2.14 -5.72
C VAL A 127 20.60 -3.34 -5.44
N GLY A 128 20.22 -4.10 -6.49
CA GLY A 128 19.61 -5.42 -6.39
C GLY A 128 20.65 -6.52 -6.68
N ILE A 129 20.69 -7.53 -5.82
CA ILE A 129 21.66 -8.65 -5.93
C ILE A 129 20.92 -9.92 -6.36
N SER A 130 21.51 -10.65 -7.31
CA SER A 130 21.03 -11.99 -7.70
C SER A 130 21.68 -13.07 -6.84
N LEU A 131 20.87 -13.83 -6.09
CA LEU A 131 21.30 -14.95 -5.26
C LEU A 131 20.18 -15.99 -5.15
N ASP A 132 20.44 -17.27 -5.47
CA ASP A 132 19.40 -18.29 -5.56
C ASP A 132 19.24 -19.16 -4.28
N GLY A 133 19.68 -18.67 -3.12
CA GLY A 133 19.54 -19.33 -1.83
C GLY A 133 20.87 -19.66 -1.17
N ASP A 134 20.96 -20.83 -0.53
CA ASP A 134 22.18 -21.33 0.07
C ASP A 134 23.23 -21.68 -1.00
N ARG A 135 24.45 -22.09 -0.56
CA ARG A 135 25.53 -22.47 -1.48
C ARG A 135 25.12 -23.56 -2.46
N SER A 136 24.40 -24.57 -2.00
CA SER A 136 24.01 -25.72 -2.84
C SER A 136 23.02 -25.28 -3.93
N ALA A 137 22.06 -24.44 -3.58
CA ALA A 137 21.08 -23.88 -4.50
C ALA A 137 21.74 -22.92 -5.51
N ASN A 138 22.58 -22.00 -5.03
CA ASN A 138 23.26 -21.02 -5.86
C ASN A 138 24.23 -21.69 -6.85
N ASP A 139 25.06 -22.64 -6.40
CA ASP A 139 26.09 -23.29 -7.19
C ASP A 139 25.52 -24.27 -8.23
N ARG A 140 24.23 -24.57 -8.16
CA ARG A 140 23.56 -25.35 -9.22
C ARG A 140 23.62 -24.65 -10.58
N TYR A 141 23.56 -23.32 -10.56
CA TYR A 141 23.50 -22.52 -11.79
C TYR A 141 24.44 -21.33 -11.83
N ARG A 142 24.62 -20.58 -10.70
CA ARG A 142 25.37 -19.32 -10.70
C ARG A 142 26.86 -19.55 -10.48
N VAL A 143 27.48 -20.17 -11.45
CA VAL A 143 28.91 -20.50 -11.44
C VAL A 143 29.67 -19.81 -12.55
N TYR A 144 30.98 -19.73 -12.42
CA TYR A 144 31.87 -19.34 -13.51
C TYR A 144 31.89 -20.40 -14.61
N ALA A 145 32.40 -20.04 -15.80
CA ALA A 145 32.52 -20.96 -16.93
C ALA A 145 33.41 -22.19 -16.61
N ASP A 146 34.32 -22.08 -15.67
CA ASP A 146 35.18 -23.18 -15.19
C ASP A 146 34.52 -23.98 -14.03
N GLY A 147 33.27 -23.69 -13.68
CA GLY A 147 32.51 -24.38 -12.65
C GLY A 147 32.80 -23.92 -11.19
N ARG A 148 33.65 -22.94 -10.98
CA ARG A 148 33.89 -22.37 -9.64
C ARG A 148 32.63 -21.64 -9.13
N SER A 149 32.39 -21.74 -7.82
CA SER A 149 31.31 -21.06 -7.13
C SER A 149 31.49 -19.55 -7.10
N SER A 150 30.40 -18.81 -7.33
CA SER A 150 30.32 -17.36 -7.13
C SER A 150 29.92 -16.98 -5.68
N TYR A 151 29.37 -17.91 -4.92
CA TYR A 151 28.64 -17.71 -3.67
C TYR A 151 29.38 -16.84 -2.64
N ASP A 152 30.66 -17.18 -2.30
CA ASP A 152 31.40 -16.42 -1.29
C ASP A 152 31.67 -14.97 -1.69
N LYS A 153 31.77 -14.69 -2.99
CA LYS A 153 31.95 -13.31 -3.47
C LYS A 153 30.65 -12.52 -3.35
N VAL A 154 29.52 -13.17 -3.66
CA VAL A 154 28.20 -12.56 -3.55
C VAL A 154 27.86 -12.27 -2.10
N LEU A 155 28.12 -13.18 -1.17
CA LEU A 155 27.90 -12.93 0.25
C LEU A 155 28.74 -11.75 0.75
N ARG A 156 30.03 -11.66 0.39
CA ARG A 156 30.85 -10.50 0.75
C ARG A 156 30.31 -9.18 0.17
N ALA A 157 29.70 -9.21 -1.01
CA ALA A 157 29.04 -8.04 -1.57
C ALA A 157 27.82 -7.63 -0.76
N ILE A 158 27.01 -8.60 -0.32
CA ILE A 158 25.84 -8.39 0.55
C ILE A 158 26.29 -7.88 1.93
N ASP A 159 27.35 -8.43 2.51
CA ASP A 159 27.90 -7.95 3.79
C ASP A 159 28.27 -6.46 3.72
N ARG A 160 28.94 -6.03 2.64
CA ARG A 160 29.23 -4.60 2.41
C ARG A 160 27.97 -3.76 2.29
N LEU A 161 26.97 -4.23 1.55
CA LEU A 161 25.68 -3.52 1.44
C LEU A 161 24.92 -3.42 2.77
N ASN A 162 25.23 -4.31 3.73
CA ASN A 162 24.68 -4.26 5.09
C ASN A 162 25.44 -3.30 6.03
N GLU A 163 26.59 -2.77 5.63
CA GLU A 163 27.28 -1.74 6.39
C GLU A 163 26.42 -0.44 6.45
N ASP A 164 26.35 0.24 7.57
CA ASP A 164 25.48 1.42 7.80
C ASP A 164 25.60 2.45 6.68
N ARG A 165 26.82 2.70 6.21
CA ARG A 165 27.11 3.69 5.14
C ARG A 165 26.48 3.33 3.78
N TYR A 166 26.21 2.04 3.50
CA TYR A 166 25.69 1.57 2.21
C TYR A 166 24.30 0.94 2.31
N ARG A 167 23.80 0.75 3.53
CA ARG A 167 22.51 0.06 3.76
C ARG A 167 21.35 0.68 2.98
N HIS A 168 21.32 1.98 2.82
CA HIS A 168 20.29 2.71 2.07
C HIS A 168 20.28 2.39 0.57
N LEU A 169 21.40 1.90 0.03
CA LEU A 169 21.51 1.46 -1.37
C LEU A 169 20.93 0.06 -1.60
N PHE A 170 20.93 -0.79 -0.58
CA PHE A 170 20.48 -2.17 -0.74
C PHE A 170 18.98 -2.24 -0.97
N LYS A 171 18.55 -2.70 -2.16
CA LYS A 171 17.13 -2.80 -2.54
C LYS A 171 16.55 -4.20 -2.44
N GLY A 172 17.37 -5.22 -2.25
CA GLY A 172 16.95 -6.59 -2.03
C GLY A 172 17.64 -7.63 -2.89
N ILE A 173 17.16 -8.86 -2.77
CA ILE A 173 17.67 -10.04 -3.48
C ILE A 173 16.64 -10.53 -4.48
N LEU A 174 17.10 -10.89 -5.68
CA LEU A 174 16.34 -11.60 -6.71
C LEU A 174 16.78 -13.07 -6.69
N CYS A 175 15.82 -13.98 -6.48
CA CYS A 175 16.04 -15.42 -6.40
C CYS A 175 15.22 -16.14 -7.45
N THR A 176 15.85 -16.86 -8.37
CA THR A 176 15.16 -17.73 -9.33
C THR A 176 14.79 -19.05 -8.64
N VAL A 177 13.49 -19.37 -8.66
CA VAL A 177 12.98 -20.61 -8.05
C VAL A 177 13.45 -21.84 -8.80
N ASP A 178 14.05 -22.78 -8.11
CA ASP A 178 14.31 -24.14 -8.61
C ASP A 178 13.62 -25.15 -7.69
N VAL A 179 12.59 -25.82 -8.20
CA VAL A 179 11.77 -26.78 -7.43
C VAL A 179 12.55 -28.03 -6.94
N ARG A 180 13.78 -28.21 -7.35
CA ARG A 180 14.69 -29.26 -6.83
C ARG A 180 15.40 -28.85 -5.54
N ASN A 181 15.42 -27.57 -5.21
CA ASN A 181 15.99 -27.06 -3.98
C ASN A 181 14.94 -27.11 -2.88
N ASP A 182 15.36 -27.32 -1.63
CA ASP A 182 14.49 -27.22 -0.48
C ASP A 182 14.03 -25.75 -0.29
N PRO A 183 12.72 -25.47 -0.34
CA PRO A 183 12.21 -24.12 -0.22
C PRO A 183 12.57 -23.45 1.11
N LEU A 184 12.60 -24.21 2.21
CA LEU A 184 12.90 -23.66 3.53
C LEU A 184 14.38 -23.35 3.68
N ALA A 185 15.27 -24.22 3.19
CA ALA A 185 16.71 -23.96 3.20
C ALA A 185 17.06 -22.71 2.35
N VAL A 186 16.45 -22.57 1.17
CA VAL A 186 16.62 -21.39 0.32
C VAL A 186 16.14 -20.13 1.03
N TYR A 187 14.91 -20.15 1.56
CA TYR A 187 14.34 -18.98 2.23
C TYR A 187 15.15 -18.59 3.48
N ASP A 188 15.50 -19.56 4.34
CA ASP A 188 16.25 -19.29 5.58
C ASP A 188 17.62 -18.69 5.25
N ALA A 189 18.34 -19.22 4.24
CA ALA A 189 19.61 -18.66 3.79
C ALA A 189 19.51 -17.23 3.26
N LEU A 190 18.42 -16.92 2.52
CA LEU A 190 18.18 -15.55 2.04
C LEU A 190 17.80 -14.61 3.20
N ALA A 191 17.01 -15.05 4.17
CA ALA A 191 16.64 -14.28 5.35
C ALA A 191 17.86 -13.94 6.22
N GLU A 192 18.82 -14.87 6.39
CA GLU A 192 20.08 -14.67 7.11
C GLU A 192 20.93 -13.53 6.51
N THR A 193 20.79 -13.24 5.23
CA THR A 193 21.48 -12.12 4.57
C THR A 193 21.02 -10.75 5.05
N ARG A 194 19.93 -10.66 5.79
CA ARG A 194 19.30 -9.40 6.22
C ARG A 194 18.95 -8.46 5.05
N ALA A 195 18.62 -9.04 3.89
CA ALA A 195 18.15 -8.26 2.74
C ALA A 195 16.86 -7.48 3.10
N PRO A 196 16.71 -6.22 2.65
CA PRO A 196 15.51 -5.44 2.94
C PRO A 196 14.25 -5.97 2.24
N ARG A 197 14.42 -6.83 1.20
CA ARG A 197 13.35 -7.44 0.42
C ARG A 197 13.87 -8.69 -0.29
N ILE A 198 12.99 -9.64 -0.52
CA ILE A 198 13.24 -10.80 -1.39
C ILE A 198 12.24 -10.78 -2.54
N ASP A 199 12.68 -11.16 -3.74
CA ASP A 199 11.83 -11.37 -4.88
C ASP A 199 12.07 -12.76 -5.48
N PHE A 200 11.06 -13.63 -5.39
CA PHE A 200 11.10 -14.95 -6.00
C PHE A 200 10.59 -14.88 -7.43
N LEU A 201 11.43 -15.27 -8.38
CA LEU A 201 11.14 -15.25 -9.80
C LEU A 201 10.92 -16.67 -10.32
N LEU A 202 9.82 -16.89 -11.03
CA LEU A 202 9.64 -18.14 -11.75
C LEU A 202 10.67 -18.22 -12.88
N PRO A 203 11.27 -19.38 -13.14
CA PRO A 203 12.19 -19.55 -14.25
C PRO A 203 11.57 -19.12 -15.57
N HIS A 204 12.37 -18.54 -16.44
CA HIS A 204 11.91 -18.22 -17.79
C HIS A 204 11.63 -19.52 -18.57
N ALA A 205 10.42 -19.70 -19.04
CA ALA A 205 9.93 -20.88 -19.76
C ALA A 205 8.81 -20.49 -20.72
N THR A 206 8.57 -21.31 -21.74
CA THR A 206 7.48 -21.17 -22.69
C THR A 206 6.77 -22.51 -22.85
N TRP A 207 5.70 -22.57 -23.63
CA TRP A 207 5.07 -23.84 -23.97
C TRP A 207 5.96 -24.74 -24.83
N ASP A 208 6.90 -24.16 -25.58
CA ASP A 208 7.86 -24.90 -26.40
C ASP A 208 9.07 -25.38 -25.60
N THR A 209 9.41 -24.64 -24.54
CA THR A 209 10.46 -25.00 -23.57
C THR A 209 9.88 -24.96 -22.16
N PRO A 210 9.07 -25.97 -21.77
CA PRO A 210 8.32 -25.94 -20.52
C PRO A 210 9.25 -26.01 -19.29
N PRO A 211 8.79 -25.47 -18.15
CA PRO A 211 9.57 -25.52 -16.91
C PRO A 211 9.70 -26.96 -16.40
N LEU A 212 10.75 -27.18 -15.63
CA LEU A 212 10.98 -28.46 -14.97
C LEU A 212 9.80 -28.82 -14.04
N ARG A 213 9.20 -29.98 -14.26
CA ARG A 213 8.17 -30.55 -13.39
C ARG A 213 8.59 -31.93 -12.92
N PRO A 214 8.84 -32.14 -11.59
CA PRO A 214 9.06 -33.46 -11.04
C PRO A 214 7.86 -34.38 -11.34
N GLU A 215 8.16 -35.68 -11.51
CA GLU A 215 7.14 -36.68 -11.83
C GLU A 215 6.04 -36.72 -10.75
N GLY A 216 4.78 -36.67 -11.16
CA GLY A 216 3.62 -36.66 -10.26
C GLY A 216 3.29 -35.32 -9.59
N ALA A 217 4.07 -34.26 -9.78
CA ALA A 217 3.77 -32.94 -9.22
C ALA A 217 3.01 -32.07 -10.22
N ALA A 218 1.73 -31.79 -9.95
CA ALA A 218 0.89 -30.96 -10.82
C ALA A 218 1.27 -29.47 -10.75
N THR A 219 1.55 -28.97 -9.54
CA THR A 219 1.83 -27.54 -9.25
C THR A 219 3.06 -27.39 -8.36
N PRO A 220 4.26 -27.82 -8.83
CA PRO A 220 5.45 -27.86 -7.99
C PRO A 220 5.96 -26.49 -7.58
N TYR A 221 5.78 -25.47 -8.43
CA TYR A 221 6.16 -24.09 -8.13
C TYR A 221 5.24 -23.45 -7.09
N ALA A 222 3.93 -23.71 -7.18
CA ALA A 222 2.99 -23.30 -6.14
C ALA A 222 3.34 -23.94 -4.79
N GLY A 223 3.54 -25.24 -4.76
CA GLY A 223 3.90 -25.96 -3.53
C GLY A 223 5.17 -25.41 -2.90
N TRP A 224 6.20 -25.15 -3.71
CA TRP A 224 7.47 -24.57 -3.27
C TRP A 224 7.27 -23.16 -2.65
N LEU A 225 6.56 -22.29 -3.36
CA LEU A 225 6.26 -20.92 -2.92
C LEU A 225 5.38 -20.87 -1.68
N LEU A 226 4.39 -21.77 -1.57
CA LEU A 226 3.52 -21.86 -0.41
C LEU A 226 4.27 -22.32 0.84
N ALA A 227 5.23 -23.25 0.72
CA ALA A 227 6.09 -23.63 1.84
C ALA A 227 6.92 -22.45 2.34
N VAL A 228 7.47 -21.65 1.43
CA VAL A 228 8.17 -20.38 1.79
C VAL A 228 7.21 -19.39 2.45
N HIS A 229 6.02 -19.20 1.88
CA HIS A 229 5.02 -18.28 2.44
C HIS A 229 4.63 -18.66 3.87
N ASP A 230 4.40 -19.95 4.13
CA ASP A 230 4.03 -20.44 5.46
C ASP A 230 5.15 -20.21 6.48
N ARG A 231 6.42 -20.44 6.09
CA ARG A 231 7.60 -20.15 6.91
C ARG A 231 7.75 -18.65 7.20
N TRP A 232 7.66 -17.81 6.15
CA TRP A 232 7.72 -16.37 6.24
C TRP A 232 6.62 -15.78 7.14
N SER A 233 5.38 -16.28 6.99
CA SER A 233 4.25 -15.86 7.84
C SER A 233 4.42 -16.30 9.29
N ALA A 234 4.90 -17.52 9.54
CA ALA A 234 5.15 -18.03 10.88
C ALA A 234 6.25 -17.24 11.62
N GLN A 235 7.19 -16.62 10.89
CA GLN A 235 8.22 -15.73 11.44
C GLN A 235 7.77 -14.28 11.62
N GLY A 236 6.49 -13.97 11.40
CA GLY A 236 5.94 -12.61 11.53
C GLY A 236 6.28 -11.69 10.35
N ARG A 237 6.57 -12.25 9.16
CA ARG A 237 6.87 -11.49 7.93
C ARG A 237 8.06 -10.52 8.10
N PRO A 238 9.26 -10.99 8.41
CA PRO A 238 10.41 -10.17 8.81
C PRO A 238 10.93 -9.22 7.73
N MET A 239 10.60 -9.45 6.46
CA MET A 239 10.88 -8.57 5.32
C MET A 239 9.80 -8.73 4.25
N PRO A 240 9.56 -7.73 3.39
CA PRO A 240 8.71 -7.85 2.20
C PRO A 240 9.18 -8.97 1.26
N VAL A 241 8.22 -9.75 0.74
CA VAL A 241 8.42 -10.70 -0.36
C VAL A 241 7.55 -10.25 -1.53
N ARG A 242 8.15 -9.63 -2.56
CA ARG A 242 7.45 -8.89 -3.62
C ARG A 242 6.35 -9.70 -4.29
N LEU A 243 6.60 -10.99 -4.57
CA LEU A 243 5.60 -11.85 -5.18
C LEU A 243 4.36 -12.03 -4.28
N PHE A 244 4.55 -12.30 -2.99
CA PHE A 244 3.44 -12.47 -2.05
C PHE A 244 2.69 -11.16 -1.81
N ASP A 245 3.43 -10.07 -1.64
CA ASP A 245 2.86 -8.74 -1.48
C ASP A 245 2.03 -8.33 -2.70
N SER A 246 2.47 -8.70 -3.94
CA SER A 246 1.70 -8.48 -5.17
C SER A 246 0.40 -9.25 -5.19
N VAL A 247 0.42 -10.55 -4.82
CA VAL A 247 -0.81 -11.36 -4.78
C VAL A 247 -1.78 -10.82 -3.75
N ILE A 248 -1.31 -10.52 -2.53
CA ILE A 248 -2.14 -9.97 -1.45
C ILE A 248 -2.73 -8.62 -1.85
N SER A 249 -1.93 -7.73 -2.44
CA SER A 249 -2.39 -6.42 -2.95
C SER A 249 -3.50 -6.58 -3.98
N THR A 250 -3.28 -7.44 -4.99
CA THR A 250 -4.26 -7.62 -6.08
C THR A 250 -5.53 -8.35 -5.64
N LEU A 251 -5.47 -9.24 -4.66
CA LEU A 251 -6.65 -9.84 -4.03
C LEU A 251 -7.50 -8.79 -3.31
N GLY A 252 -6.85 -7.81 -2.66
CA GLY A 252 -7.52 -6.65 -2.06
C GLY A 252 -7.90 -5.53 -3.04
N GLY A 253 -7.80 -5.77 -4.37
CA GLY A 253 -8.11 -4.76 -5.39
C GLY A 253 -7.03 -3.69 -5.63
N GLY A 254 -5.86 -3.81 -4.99
CA GLY A 254 -4.71 -2.95 -5.18
C GLY A 254 -3.89 -3.31 -6.44
N PRO A 255 -2.82 -2.52 -6.76
CA PRO A 255 -1.97 -2.77 -7.90
C PRO A 255 -1.00 -3.94 -7.65
N SER A 256 -0.54 -4.56 -8.72
CA SER A 256 0.60 -5.47 -8.67
C SER A 256 1.92 -4.70 -8.49
N LEU A 257 2.86 -5.32 -7.80
CA LEU A 257 4.22 -4.80 -7.61
C LEU A 257 5.23 -5.42 -8.58
N THR A 258 4.77 -6.30 -9.49
CA THR A 258 5.61 -7.02 -10.46
C THR A 258 4.91 -7.16 -11.80
N GLU A 259 5.66 -7.14 -12.91
CA GLU A 259 5.13 -7.39 -14.25
C GLU A 259 4.65 -8.83 -14.47
N ALA A 260 5.01 -9.76 -13.58
CA ALA A 260 4.64 -11.17 -13.68
C ALA A 260 3.21 -11.47 -13.20
N MET A 261 2.51 -10.50 -12.64
CA MET A 261 1.19 -10.63 -12.03
C MET A 261 0.38 -9.35 -12.25
N GLY A 262 -0.97 -9.46 -12.20
CA GLY A 262 -1.85 -8.31 -12.32
C GLY A 262 -2.17 -7.91 -13.76
N LEU A 263 -3.00 -6.88 -13.92
CA LEU A 263 -3.48 -6.38 -15.20
C LEU A 263 -2.91 -5.00 -15.57
N GLU A 264 -1.91 -4.54 -14.83
CA GLU A 264 -1.27 -3.27 -15.07
C GLU A 264 -0.60 -3.24 -16.45
N SER A 265 -0.72 -2.09 -17.11
CA SER A 265 -0.10 -1.86 -18.41
C SER A 265 1.42 -1.86 -18.29
N ALA A 266 2.12 -2.58 -19.18
CA ALA A 266 3.57 -2.57 -19.22
C ALA A 266 4.08 -1.17 -19.63
N ASP A 267 4.95 -0.59 -18.81
CA ASP A 267 5.56 0.73 -19.01
C ASP A 267 7.09 0.69 -19.12
N VAL A 268 7.64 -0.51 -19.41
CA VAL A 268 9.07 -0.76 -19.52
C VAL A 268 9.53 -0.86 -20.98
N VAL A 269 10.70 -0.29 -21.26
CA VAL A 269 11.44 -0.43 -22.53
C VAL A 269 12.89 -0.77 -22.23
N VAL A 270 13.54 -1.50 -23.13
CA VAL A 270 14.96 -1.83 -23.04
C VAL A 270 15.73 -1.04 -24.12
N VAL A 271 16.89 -0.50 -23.73
CA VAL A 271 17.89 0.02 -24.67
C VAL A 271 19.14 -0.85 -24.58
N GLU A 272 19.50 -1.46 -25.69
CA GLU A 272 20.68 -2.33 -25.81
C GLU A 272 21.97 -1.53 -26.02
N THR A 273 23.11 -2.21 -25.89
CA THR A 273 24.45 -1.58 -25.99
C THR A 273 24.74 -0.92 -27.34
N ASP A 274 24.02 -1.32 -28.39
CA ASP A 274 24.10 -0.71 -29.73
C ASP A 274 23.09 0.43 -29.96
N GLY A 275 22.27 0.75 -28.94
CA GLY A 275 21.23 1.77 -29.01
C GLY A 275 19.91 1.28 -29.62
N SER A 276 19.75 0.00 -29.92
CA SER A 276 18.47 -0.55 -30.37
C SER A 276 17.48 -0.62 -29.21
N TYR A 277 16.21 -0.34 -29.53
CA TYR A 277 15.11 -0.51 -28.58
C TYR A 277 14.55 -1.93 -28.63
N GLU A 278 14.34 -2.51 -27.47
CA GLU A 278 13.63 -3.77 -27.26
C GLU A 278 12.43 -3.59 -26.33
N GLN A 279 11.44 -4.49 -26.44
CA GLN A 279 10.19 -4.42 -25.69
C GLN A 279 10.39 -4.78 -24.19
N ALA A 280 10.91 -5.98 -23.93
CA ALA A 280 11.25 -6.50 -22.61
C ALA A 280 12.25 -7.66 -22.74
N ASP A 281 13.14 -7.75 -21.77
CA ASP A 281 14.15 -8.80 -21.73
C ASP A 281 13.58 -10.22 -21.67
N SER A 282 12.47 -10.41 -20.96
CA SER A 282 11.80 -11.69 -20.81
C SER A 282 11.42 -12.34 -22.14
N LEU A 283 11.19 -11.53 -23.20
CA LEU A 283 10.85 -12.02 -24.53
C LEU A 283 11.99 -12.79 -25.23
N LYS A 284 13.24 -12.66 -24.77
CA LYS A 284 14.39 -13.40 -25.32
C LYS A 284 14.24 -14.91 -25.25
N ILE A 285 13.32 -15.42 -24.45
CA ILE A 285 13.02 -16.87 -24.39
C ILE A 285 12.04 -17.35 -25.44
N ALA A 286 11.29 -16.46 -26.10
CA ALA A 286 10.19 -16.85 -26.98
C ALA A 286 10.70 -17.36 -28.35
N TYR A 287 11.43 -16.53 -29.09
CA TYR A 287 12.05 -16.85 -30.36
C TYR A 287 13.15 -15.82 -30.68
N ASP A 288 14.01 -16.12 -31.64
CA ASP A 288 15.09 -15.22 -32.05
C ASP A 288 14.53 -13.90 -32.58
N GLY A 289 14.98 -12.78 -32.03
CA GLY A 289 14.48 -11.44 -32.37
C GLY A 289 13.14 -11.06 -31.74
N ALA A 290 12.54 -11.89 -30.85
CA ALA A 290 11.24 -11.60 -30.23
C ALA A 290 11.16 -10.24 -29.50
N PRO A 291 12.17 -9.74 -28.77
CA PRO A 291 12.12 -8.44 -28.12
C PRO A 291 12.33 -7.26 -29.09
N ALA A 292 12.84 -7.48 -30.31
CA ALA A 292 13.25 -6.42 -31.21
C ALA A 292 12.08 -5.54 -31.69
N THR A 293 12.30 -4.22 -31.71
CA THR A 293 11.31 -3.25 -32.23
C THR A 293 11.67 -2.74 -33.63
N GLY A 294 12.89 -3.01 -34.10
CA GLY A 294 13.44 -2.41 -35.33
C GLY A 294 13.75 -0.91 -35.19
N ARG A 295 13.70 -0.35 -33.99
CA ARG A 295 13.91 1.08 -33.70
C ARG A 295 15.20 1.29 -32.91
N THR A 296 15.75 2.53 -32.99
CA THR A 296 17.00 2.89 -32.28
C THR A 296 16.89 4.28 -31.65
N VAL A 297 17.64 4.53 -30.59
CA VAL A 297 17.72 5.84 -29.91
C VAL A 297 18.17 6.97 -30.86
N PHE A 298 18.92 6.65 -31.91
CA PHE A 298 19.46 7.60 -32.89
C PHE A 298 18.39 8.18 -33.81
N ARG A 299 17.32 7.43 -34.09
CA ARG A 299 16.32 7.77 -35.11
C ARG A 299 14.91 7.88 -34.60
N HIS A 300 14.59 7.29 -33.43
CA HIS A 300 13.24 7.17 -32.94
C HIS A 300 13.14 7.67 -31.49
N THR A 301 11.99 8.21 -31.15
CA THR A 301 11.61 8.64 -29.80
C THR A 301 11.05 7.47 -28.98
N PHE A 302 10.93 7.63 -27.66
CA PHE A 302 10.23 6.66 -26.80
C PHE A 302 8.76 6.53 -27.18
N ASP A 303 8.11 7.62 -27.63
CA ASP A 303 6.71 7.58 -28.07
C ASP A 303 6.52 6.70 -29.30
N GLU A 304 7.41 6.84 -30.29
CA GLU A 304 7.38 5.94 -31.46
C GLU A 304 7.59 4.48 -31.03
N VAL A 305 8.39 4.21 -30.00
CA VAL A 305 8.55 2.85 -29.47
C VAL A 305 7.29 2.38 -28.76
N ALA A 306 6.63 3.23 -27.97
CA ALA A 306 5.36 2.93 -27.32
C ALA A 306 4.26 2.54 -28.32
N ASP A 307 4.29 3.11 -29.53
CA ASP A 307 3.38 2.78 -30.65
C ASP A 307 3.71 1.44 -31.35
N HIS A 308 4.75 0.73 -30.93
CA HIS A 308 5.07 -0.57 -31.50
C HIS A 308 3.97 -1.60 -31.16
N PRO A 309 3.49 -2.43 -32.11
CA PRO A 309 2.40 -3.38 -31.87
C PRO A 309 2.63 -4.30 -30.66
N GLY A 310 3.86 -4.77 -30.44
CA GLY A 310 4.23 -5.59 -29.30
C GLY A 310 4.16 -4.83 -27.96
N MET A 311 4.45 -3.53 -27.93
CA MET A 311 4.28 -2.68 -26.75
C MET A 311 2.79 -2.50 -26.44
N ILE A 312 1.99 -2.18 -27.45
CA ILE A 312 0.54 -2.02 -27.34
C ILE A 312 -0.11 -3.32 -26.81
N ALA A 313 0.29 -4.48 -27.35
CA ALA A 313 -0.24 -5.78 -26.92
C ALA A 313 -0.03 -6.05 -25.43
N ARG A 314 1.06 -5.55 -24.84
CA ARG A 314 1.39 -5.68 -23.42
C ARG A 314 0.69 -4.63 -22.52
N GLN A 315 -0.04 -3.68 -23.11
CA GLN A 315 -0.77 -2.62 -22.42
C GLN A 315 -2.29 -2.82 -22.43
N GLN A 316 -2.78 -3.89 -23.07
CA GLN A 316 -4.22 -4.12 -23.26
C GLN A 316 -4.95 -4.65 -22.02
N GLY A 317 -4.24 -4.90 -20.90
CA GLY A 317 -4.85 -5.42 -19.70
C GLY A 317 -5.68 -6.69 -19.95
N LEU A 318 -6.93 -6.68 -19.52
CA LEU A 318 -7.84 -7.84 -19.67
C LEU A 318 -8.12 -8.19 -21.14
N ASP A 319 -8.23 -7.20 -22.01
CA ASP A 319 -8.55 -7.42 -23.45
C ASP A 319 -7.42 -8.14 -24.20
N GLY A 320 -6.17 -8.00 -23.74
CA GLY A 320 -5.00 -8.68 -24.27
C GLY A 320 -4.80 -10.12 -23.81
N LEU A 321 -5.79 -10.72 -23.13
CA LEU A 321 -5.72 -12.09 -22.63
C LEU A 321 -6.53 -13.05 -23.49
N CYS A 322 -6.07 -14.32 -23.56
CA CYS A 322 -6.83 -15.40 -24.19
C CYS A 322 -8.17 -15.66 -23.46
N GLU A 323 -9.11 -16.31 -24.12
CA GLU A 323 -10.45 -16.59 -23.61
C GLU A 323 -10.42 -17.32 -22.26
N GLN A 324 -9.55 -18.33 -22.15
CA GLN A 324 -9.39 -19.08 -20.89
C GLN A 324 -8.98 -18.17 -19.72
N CYS A 325 -8.07 -17.22 -19.94
CA CYS A 325 -7.66 -16.29 -18.90
C CYS A 325 -8.75 -15.28 -18.54
N ARG A 326 -9.49 -14.77 -19.53
CA ARG A 326 -10.61 -13.84 -19.28
C ARG A 326 -11.72 -14.47 -18.44
N ALA A 327 -11.98 -15.78 -18.62
CA ALA A 327 -12.96 -16.52 -17.83
C ALA A 327 -12.45 -17.01 -16.45
N CYS A 328 -11.17 -16.77 -16.15
CA CYS A 328 -10.55 -17.30 -14.92
C CYS A 328 -10.95 -16.48 -13.68
N PRO A 329 -11.35 -17.12 -12.56
CA PRO A 329 -11.77 -16.40 -11.35
C PRO A 329 -10.66 -15.58 -10.70
N VAL A 330 -9.38 -15.90 -10.93
CA VAL A 330 -8.23 -15.18 -10.38
C VAL A 330 -7.55 -14.26 -11.40
N VAL A 331 -8.23 -13.92 -12.51
CA VAL A 331 -7.64 -13.14 -13.62
C VAL A 331 -7.09 -11.79 -13.17
N ARG A 332 -7.75 -11.11 -12.23
CA ARG A 332 -7.32 -9.79 -11.74
C ARG A 332 -5.97 -9.86 -11.03
N SER A 333 -5.74 -10.90 -10.24
CA SER A 333 -4.47 -11.12 -9.54
C SER A 333 -3.42 -11.76 -10.42
N CYS A 334 -3.80 -12.72 -11.29
CA CYS A 334 -2.88 -13.42 -12.17
C CYS A 334 -2.44 -12.59 -13.37
N GLY A 335 -3.38 -11.86 -14.03
CA GLY A 335 -3.11 -11.11 -15.26
C GLY A 335 -2.62 -11.97 -16.44
N GLY A 336 -2.82 -13.31 -16.38
CA GLY A 336 -2.26 -14.25 -17.35
C GLY A 336 -0.76 -14.56 -17.14
N GLY A 337 -0.17 -14.13 -16.03
CA GLY A 337 1.26 -14.31 -15.72
C GLY A 337 2.18 -13.47 -16.64
N LEU A 338 3.49 -13.66 -16.51
CA LEU A 338 4.47 -12.97 -17.33
C LEU A 338 4.21 -13.21 -18.83
N PHE A 339 4.20 -12.15 -19.63
CA PHE A 339 3.78 -12.20 -21.04
C PHE A 339 4.59 -13.24 -21.85
N ALA A 340 5.91 -13.30 -21.66
CA ALA A 340 6.76 -14.27 -22.33
C ALA A 340 6.40 -15.74 -22.06
N HIS A 341 5.85 -16.03 -20.86
CA HIS A 341 5.43 -17.38 -20.48
C HIS A 341 4.19 -17.90 -21.22
N ARG A 342 3.54 -17.05 -22.03
CA ARG A 342 2.37 -17.40 -22.84
C ARG A 342 2.75 -17.92 -24.22
N HIS A 343 4.01 -17.75 -24.65
CA HIS A 343 4.44 -18.06 -26.01
C HIS A 343 4.32 -19.54 -26.36
N ARG A 344 3.80 -19.78 -27.60
CA ARG A 344 3.75 -21.09 -28.26
C ARG A 344 3.99 -20.92 -29.74
N SER A 345 4.79 -21.80 -30.35
CA SER A 345 5.17 -21.74 -31.77
C SER A 345 4.15 -22.37 -32.73
N ASP A 346 3.02 -22.90 -32.23
CA ASP A 346 1.97 -23.56 -33.00
C ASP A 346 1.07 -22.62 -33.84
N GLY A 347 1.39 -21.35 -33.88
CA GLY A 347 0.64 -20.31 -34.59
C GLY A 347 -0.24 -19.44 -33.67
N THR A 348 -0.41 -19.81 -32.40
CA THR A 348 -1.18 -19.02 -31.42
C THR A 348 -0.34 -17.88 -30.79
N GLY A 349 0.99 -17.94 -30.90
CA GLY A 349 1.89 -16.90 -30.39
C GLY A 349 1.77 -16.70 -28.89
N PHE A 350 1.31 -15.51 -28.46
CA PHE A 350 1.10 -15.15 -27.05
C PHE A 350 -0.38 -15.23 -26.61
N ASP A 351 -1.29 -15.66 -27.47
CA ASP A 351 -2.71 -15.83 -27.13
C ASP A 351 -2.95 -17.18 -26.43
N ASN A 352 -2.25 -17.37 -25.32
CA ASN A 352 -2.31 -18.57 -24.49
C ASN A 352 -2.25 -18.18 -23.01
N PRO A 353 -2.70 -19.07 -22.09
CA PRO A 353 -2.36 -18.92 -20.69
C PRO A 353 -0.85 -19.09 -20.46
N SER A 354 -0.35 -18.59 -19.35
CA SER A 354 1.04 -18.86 -18.93
C SER A 354 1.31 -20.36 -18.84
N VAL A 355 2.51 -20.80 -19.19
CA VAL A 355 2.99 -22.19 -18.95
C VAL A 355 2.96 -22.57 -17.48
N TYR A 356 2.90 -21.57 -16.57
CA TYR A 356 2.71 -21.72 -15.12
C TYR A 356 1.26 -21.57 -14.66
N CYS A 357 0.27 -21.59 -15.57
CA CYS A 357 -1.14 -21.32 -15.26
C CYS A 357 -1.65 -22.12 -14.05
N ALA A 358 -1.37 -23.42 -13.97
CA ALA A 358 -1.81 -24.27 -12.87
C ALA A 358 -1.15 -23.84 -11.53
N ASP A 359 0.15 -23.52 -11.54
CA ASP A 359 0.87 -23.08 -10.35
C ASP A 359 0.38 -21.72 -9.86
N LEU A 360 0.16 -20.77 -10.78
CA LEU A 360 -0.34 -19.43 -10.42
C LEU A 360 -1.77 -19.49 -9.87
N LEU A 361 -2.64 -20.32 -10.47
CA LEU A 361 -3.99 -20.52 -9.97
C LEU A 361 -4.00 -21.10 -8.55
N GLU A 362 -3.20 -22.13 -8.30
CA GLU A 362 -3.07 -22.77 -6.99
C GLU A 362 -2.47 -21.81 -5.96
N LEU A 363 -1.39 -21.09 -6.31
CA LEU A 363 -0.75 -20.12 -5.44
C LEU A 363 -1.73 -19.02 -5.00
N ILE A 364 -2.44 -18.39 -5.97
CA ILE A 364 -3.34 -17.28 -5.69
C ILE A 364 -4.51 -17.74 -4.83
N ARG A 365 -5.16 -18.88 -5.17
CA ARG A 365 -6.26 -19.43 -4.38
C ARG A 365 -5.83 -19.82 -2.97
N SER A 366 -4.65 -20.40 -2.85
CA SER A 366 -4.13 -20.79 -1.53
C SER A 366 -3.76 -19.59 -0.67
N LEU A 367 -3.26 -18.50 -1.27
CA LEU A 367 -2.99 -17.25 -0.55
C LEU A 367 -4.29 -16.52 -0.18
N ASP A 368 -5.28 -16.52 -1.06
CA ASP A 368 -6.63 -16.01 -0.79
C ASP A 368 -7.25 -16.73 0.41
N ALA A 369 -7.26 -18.07 0.39
CA ALA A 369 -7.75 -18.88 1.51
C ALA A 369 -6.96 -18.64 2.81
N ARG A 370 -5.63 -18.43 2.74
CA ARG A 370 -4.80 -18.10 3.91
C ARG A 370 -5.05 -16.69 4.43
N THR A 371 -5.41 -15.77 3.56
CA THR A 371 -5.79 -14.40 3.93
C THR A 371 -7.17 -14.40 4.57
N ALA A 372 -8.13 -15.15 4.00
CA ALA A 372 -9.45 -15.37 4.59
C ALA A 372 -9.36 -16.06 5.98
N VAL A 373 -8.50 -17.06 6.13
CA VAL A 373 -8.22 -17.70 7.44
C VAL A 373 -7.67 -16.72 8.47
N GLY A 374 -7.03 -15.62 8.04
CA GLY A 374 -6.63 -14.51 8.93
C GLY A 374 -7.82 -13.79 9.56
N MET A 375 -8.96 -13.69 8.87
CA MET A 375 -10.20 -13.11 9.38
C MET A 375 -10.98 -14.05 10.31
N ASP A 376 -10.70 -15.36 10.25
CA ASP A 376 -11.26 -16.37 11.18
C ASP A 376 -10.51 -16.46 12.51
N ARG A 377 -9.45 -15.66 12.72
CA ARG A 377 -8.70 -15.64 13.97
C ARG A 377 -9.17 -14.48 14.85
N PRO A 378 -9.41 -14.75 16.15
CA PRO A 378 -9.74 -13.68 17.08
C PRO A 378 -8.52 -12.77 17.27
N ILE A 379 -8.77 -11.46 17.35
CA ILE A 379 -7.76 -10.49 17.77
C ILE A 379 -7.43 -10.66 19.26
N GLU A 380 -6.31 -10.08 19.69
CA GLU A 380 -6.00 -9.96 21.11
C GLU A 380 -7.13 -9.21 21.83
N GLY A 381 -7.62 -9.74 22.96
CA GLY A 381 -8.73 -9.15 23.70
C GLY A 381 -10.13 -9.40 23.13
N PHE A 382 -10.28 -10.27 22.11
CA PHE A 382 -11.57 -10.56 21.44
C PHE A 382 -12.69 -10.95 22.41
N ASP A 383 -12.41 -11.84 23.37
CA ASP A 383 -13.41 -12.29 24.37
C ASP A 383 -13.79 -11.18 25.35
N ALA A 384 -12.83 -10.31 25.70
CA ALA A 384 -13.07 -9.14 26.55
C ALA A 384 -13.92 -8.07 25.83
N LEU A 385 -13.74 -7.91 24.51
CA LEU A 385 -14.66 -7.08 23.71
C LEU A 385 -16.08 -7.65 23.74
N ALA A 386 -16.23 -8.96 23.58
CA ALA A 386 -17.51 -9.63 23.53
C ALA A 386 -18.29 -9.48 24.83
N ASP A 387 -17.68 -9.79 26.00
CA ASP A 387 -18.33 -9.75 27.30
C ASP A 387 -18.35 -8.36 27.98
N GLY A 388 -17.70 -7.36 27.35
CA GLY A 388 -17.68 -5.98 27.83
C GLY A 388 -16.65 -5.69 28.92
N SER A 389 -15.72 -6.60 29.19
CA SER A 389 -14.64 -6.43 30.18
C SER A 389 -13.37 -5.79 29.61
N ASP A 390 -13.32 -5.45 28.30
CA ASP A 390 -12.17 -4.79 27.67
C ASP A 390 -11.86 -3.46 28.35
N ASP A 391 -10.65 -3.31 28.81
CA ASP A 391 -10.11 -2.10 29.45
C ASP A 391 -9.43 -1.12 28.44
N GLY A 392 -9.55 -1.42 27.15
CA GLY A 392 -8.94 -0.68 26.06
C GLY A 392 -7.83 -1.42 25.32
N THR A 393 -7.47 -2.65 25.75
CA THR A 393 -6.43 -3.45 25.10
C THR A 393 -6.84 -3.86 23.68
N ALA A 394 -8.02 -4.43 23.51
CA ALA A 394 -8.54 -4.82 22.21
C ALA A 394 -8.87 -3.58 21.34
N ALA A 395 -9.42 -2.52 21.95
CA ALA A 395 -9.64 -1.24 21.28
C ALA A 395 -8.33 -0.68 20.69
N ARG A 396 -7.19 -0.79 21.39
CA ARG A 396 -5.88 -0.38 20.89
C ARG A 396 -5.46 -1.17 19.64
N VAL A 397 -5.61 -2.50 19.66
CA VAL A 397 -5.29 -3.36 18.51
C VAL A 397 -6.12 -2.98 17.29
N LEU A 398 -7.42 -2.75 17.47
CA LEU A 398 -8.32 -2.31 16.40
C LEU A 398 -7.93 -0.93 15.85
N LEU A 399 -7.53 0.00 16.73
CA LEU A 399 -7.10 1.34 16.32
C LEU A 399 -5.81 1.27 15.49
N GLU A 400 -4.79 0.53 15.94
CA GLU A 400 -3.52 0.33 15.24
C GLU A 400 -3.74 -0.29 13.85
N THR A 401 -4.65 -1.26 13.76
CA THR A 401 -5.03 -1.86 12.48
C THR A 401 -5.69 -0.85 11.54
N ARG A 402 -6.66 -0.07 12.03
CA ARG A 402 -7.31 0.99 11.24
C ARG A 402 -6.34 2.08 10.79
N GLN A 403 -5.39 2.47 11.63
CA GLN A 403 -4.34 3.42 11.25
C GLN A 403 -3.48 2.90 10.12
N SER A 404 -3.09 1.62 10.16
CA SER A 404 -2.34 0.96 9.10
C SER A 404 -3.12 0.94 7.78
N VAL A 405 -4.40 0.60 7.82
CA VAL A 405 -5.29 0.62 6.65
C VAL A 405 -5.46 2.04 6.11
N THR A 406 -5.63 3.05 6.98
CA THR A 406 -5.76 4.46 6.57
C THR A 406 -4.48 4.95 5.87
N LEU A 407 -3.30 4.58 6.39
CA LEU A 407 -2.02 4.90 5.75
C LEU A 407 -1.90 4.28 4.35
N GLU A 408 -2.32 3.02 4.18
CA GLU A 408 -2.32 2.37 2.86
C GLU A 408 -3.32 3.03 1.90
N MET A 409 -4.49 3.45 2.38
CA MET A 409 -5.44 4.22 1.58
C MET A 409 -4.82 5.54 1.07
N ILE A 410 -4.15 6.30 1.94
CA ILE A 410 -3.46 7.55 1.58
C ILE A 410 -2.34 7.27 0.55
N THR A 411 -1.57 6.21 0.74
CA THR A 411 -0.55 5.77 -0.21
C THR A 411 -1.16 5.35 -1.56
N SER A 412 -2.33 4.73 -1.54
CA SER A 412 -3.07 4.35 -2.76
C SER A 412 -3.61 5.56 -3.51
N ILE A 413 -4.01 6.63 -2.81
CA ILE A 413 -4.39 7.91 -3.43
C ILE A 413 -3.19 8.50 -4.19
N GLU A 414 -1.98 8.51 -3.59
CA GLU A 414 -0.76 8.96 -4.26
C GLU A 414 -0.50 8.21 -5.58
N ARG A 415 -0.67 6.89 -5.56
CA ARG A 415 -0.46 6.03 -6.75
C ARG A 415 -1.47 6.25 -7.87
N LYS A 416 -2.71 6.64 -7.56
CA LYS A 416 -3.82 6.78 -8.53
C LYS A 416 -4.07 8.21 -9.00
N ARG A 417 -3.40 9.18 -8.45
CA ARG A 417 -3.64 10.61 -8.65
C ARG A 417 -3.43 11.09 -10.09
N ALA A 418 -4.33 11.96 -10.55
CA ALA A 418 -4.21 12.63 -11.84
C ALA A 418 -3.18 13.77 -11.84
N PRO A 419 -2.61 14.18 -13.00
CA PRO A 419 -1.53 15.18 -13.10
C PRO A 419 -1.88 16.60 -12.65
N ASP A 420 -3.16 16.97 -12.65
CA ASP A 420 -3.58 18.37 -12.58
C ASP A 420 -3.62 18.98 -11.15
N ASP A 421 -3.52 18.17 -10.07
CA ASP A 421 -3.60 18.60 -8.66
C ASP A 421 -2.24 18.49 -7.90
N ARG A 422 -1.11 18.67 -8.60
CA ARG A 422 0.21 18.26 -8.11
C ARG A 422 0.82 19.15 -7.03
N GLU A 423 0.79 20.48 -7.16
CA GLU A 423 1.65 21.39 -6.39
C GLU A 423 1.38 21.33 -4.87
N VAL A 424 0.11 21.38 -4.46
CA VAL A 424 -0.28 21.35 -3.04
C VAL A 424 -0.08 19.97 -2.42
N TRP A 425 -0.47 18.93 -3.15
CA TRP A 425 -0.27 17.54 -2.71
C TRP A 425 1.20 17.20 -2.58
N ASP A 426 2.03 17.46 -3.60
CA ASP A 426 3.45 17.07 -3.62
C ASP A 426 4.24 17.75 -2.49
N ALA A 427 3.90 19.00 -2.17
CA ALA A 427 4.49 19.69 -1.04
C ALA A 427 4.11 19.03 0.30
N ALA A 428 2.83 18.67 0.46
CA ALA A 428 2.33 18.00 1.65
C ALA A 428 2.89 16.58 1.77
N TRP A 429 2.93 15.82 0.68
CA TRP A 429 3.47 14.47 0.64
C TRP A 429 4.94 14.41 1.02
N ARG A 430 5.76 15.29 0.44
CA ARG A 430 7.20 15.41 0.81
C ARG A 430 7.39 15.72 2.28
N LEU A 431 6.62 16.68 2.82
CA LEU A 431 6.71 17.03 4.24
C LEU A 431 6.27 15.85 5.13
N ALA A 432 5.24 15.10 4.75
CA ALA A 432 4.82 13.89 5.47
C ALA A 432 5.92 12.83 5.48
N LEU A 433 6.58 12.59 4.34
CA LEU A 433 7.71 11.66 4.25
C LEU A 433 8.89 12.12 5.12
N ASP A 434 9.20 13.41 5.13
CA ASP A 434 10.25 13.99 5.98
C ASP A 434 9.94 13.85 7.48
N LEU A 435 8.69 14.07 7.87
CA LEU A 435 8.23 13.87 9.25
C LEU A 435 8.36 12.40 9.66
N GLY A 436 7.89 11.48 8.81
CA GLY A 436 7.99 10.05 9.06
C GLY A 436 9.44 9.54 9.13
N ALA A 437 10.34 10.12 8.33
CA ALA A 437 11.76 9.77 8.35
C ALA A 437 12.49 10.29 9.61
N ARG A 438 12.05 11.42 10.17
CA ARG A 438 12.60 11.97 11.43
C ARG A 438 12.12 11.18 12.64
N ASP A 439 10.83 10.95 12.73
CA ASP A 439 10.18 10.15 13.78
C ASP A 439 8.79 9.72 13.28
N GLY A 440 8.58 8.41 13.13
CA GLY A 440 7.28 7.86 12.71
C GLY A 440 6.12 8.26 13.63
N ALA A 441 6.39 8.55 14.89
CA ALA A 441 5.39 9.02 15.85
C ALA A 441 4.81 10.40 15.48
N LEU A 442 5.51 11.22 14.70
CA LEU A 442 5.01 12.52 14.24
C LEU A 442 3.84 12.40 13.25
N LEU A 443 3.76 11.29 12.51
CA LEU A 443 2.65 11.01 11.59
C LEU A 443 1.47 10.30 12.26
N ALA A 444 1.66 9.71 13.43
CA ALA A 444 0.60 9.00 14.14
C ALA A 444 -0.68 9.84 14.32
N PRO A 445 -0.63 11.14 14.69
CA PRO A 445 -1.83 11.96 14.81
C PRO A 445 -2.60 12.14 13.49
N LEU A 446 -1.90 12.13 12.33
CA LEU A 446 -2.54 12.26 11.03
C LEU A 446 -3.40 11.03 10.72
N VAL A 447 -2.85 9.82 10.85
CA VAL A 447 -3.58 8.58 10.55
C VAL A 447 -4.55 8.20 11.66
N ALA A 448 -4.33 8.68 12.89
CA ALA A 448 -5.24 8.53 14.02
C ALA A 448 -6.40 9.53 14.00
N HIS A 449 -6.34 10.54 13.13
CA HIS A 449 -7.42 11.52 13.00
C HIS A 449 -8.72 10.82 12.61
N PRO A 450 -9.82 11.03 13.35
CA PRO A 450 -11.05 10.25 13.16
C PRO A 450 -11.63 10.36 11.73
N TYR A 451 -11.46 11.51 11.08
CA TYR A 451 -12.02 11.76 9.75
C TYR A 451 -11.03 11.55 8.59
N ALA A 452 -9.76 11.24 8.86
CA ALA A 452 -8.76 10.96 7.82
C ALA A 452 -9.16 9.73 6.98
N ARG A 453 -9.70 8.68 7.62
CA ARG A 453 -10.22 7.50 6.93
C ARG A 453 -11.43 7.87 6.04
N THR A 454 -12.39 8.63 6.54
CA THR A 454 -13.57 9.08 5.78
C THR A 454 -13.16 9.87 4.54
N TRP A 455 -12.22 10.81 4.70
CA TRP A 455 -11.66 11.52 3.56
C TRP A 455 -10.96 10.58 2.58
N ALA A 456 -10.11 9.66 3.07
CA ALA A 456 -9.36 8.75 2.20
C ALA A 456 -10.28 7.81 1.40
N VAL A 457 -11.34 7.27 2.00
CA VAL A 457 -12.37 6.48 1.31
C VAL A 457 -13.03 7.32 0.20
N ARG A 458 -13.48 8.55 0.52
CA ARG A 458 -14.11 9.47 -0.44
C ARG A 458 -13.16 9.91 -1.56
N CYS A 459 -11.85 9.96 -1.30
CA CYS A 459 -10.86 10.18 -2.37
C CYS A 459 -10.75 8.98 -3.31
N LEU A 460 -10.76 7.77 -2.77
CA LEU A 460 -10.61 6.55 -3.56
C LEU A 460 -11.82 6.26 -4.44
N ASP A 461 -13.03 6.67 -4.01
CA ASP A 461 -14.27 6.59 -4.79
C ASP A 461 -14.52 7.80 -5.70
N GLY A 462 -13.66 8.84 -5.62
CA GLY A 462 -13.73 10.06 -6.44
C GLY A 462 -14.70 11.12 -5.93
N SER A 463 -15.29 10.97 -4.74
CA SER A 463 -16.23 11.94 -4.16
C SER A 463 -15.57 13.05 -3.33
N ALA A 464 -14.26 12.93 -3.03
CA ALA A 464 -13.48 13.97 -2.36
C ALA A 464 -12.17 14.26 -3.10
N PRO A 465 -11.69 15.52 -3.09
CA PRO A 465 -10.43 15.88 -3.71
C PRO A 465 -9.22 15.46 -2.85
N PRO A 466 -8.10 15.10 -3.48
CA PRO A 466 -6.90 14.63 -2.77
C PRO A 466 -6.13 15.74 -2.05
N ASP A 467 -6.25 17.00 -2.45
CA ASP A 467 -5.50 18.14 -1.91
C ASP A 467 -5.71 18.40 -0.40
N HIS A 468 -6.75 17.81 0.21
CA HIS A 468 -6.98 17.86 1.66
C HIS A 468 -5.86 17.20 2.48
N LEU A 469 -5.00 16.37 1.87
CA LEU A 469 -3.77 15.90 2.53
C LEU A 469 -2.95 17.07 3.09
N ALA A 470 -2.89 18.20 2.38
CA ALA A 470 -2.16 19.38 2.86
C ALA A 470 -2.74 19.94 4.16
N SER A 471 -4.06 19.88 4.34
CA SER A 471 -4.74 20.25 5.59
C SER A 471 -4.38 19.32 6.73
N LEU A 472 -4.38 18.01 6.50
CA LEU A 472 -4.01 17.00 7.50
C LEU A 472 -2.53 17.11 7.89
N VAL A 473 -1.63 17.27 6.92
CA VAL A 473 -0.19 17.45 7.17
C VAL A 473 0.10 18.76 7.90
N ALA A 474 -0.55 19.85 7.53
CA ALA A 474 -0.42 21.14 8.23
C ALA A 474 -0.85 21.03 9.69
N ALA A 475 -1.92 20.30 9.96
CA ALA A 475 -2.44 20.11 11.32
C ALA A 475 -1.47 19.35 12.25
N VAL A 476 -0.59 18.52 11.72
CA VAL A 476 0.47 17.86 12.52
C VAL A 476 1.81 18.59 12.46
N ALA A 477 2.16 19.22 11.34
CA ALA A 477 3.42 19.91 11.16
C ALA A 477 3.54 21.20 12.00
N PHE A 478 2.46 21.98 12.12
CA PHE A 478 2.46 23.21 12.89
C PHE A 478 2.69 22.99 14.40
N PRO A 479 1.96 22.10 15.08
CA PRO A 479 2.22 21.80 16.49
C PRO A 479 3.62 21.21 16.72
N ALA A 480 4.11 20.38 15.79
CA ALA A 480 5.45 19.80 15.84
C ALA A 480 6.58 20.81 15.56
N GLY A 481 6.27 22.05 15.16
CA GLY A 481 7.28 23.04 14.75
C GLY A 481 8.06 22.66 13.49
N ALA A 482 7.51 21.78 12.66
CA ALA A 482 8.15 21.30 11.45
C ALA A 482 7.91 22.20 10.22
N ALA A 483 6.93 23.10 10.31
CA ALA A 483 6.65 24.11 9.31
C ALA A 483 6.15 25.41 9.98
N ASP A 484 6.53 26.56 9.45
CA ASP A 484 6.01 27.86 9.87
C ASP A 484 4.85 28.34 8.98
N ALA A 485 4.76 27.82 7.77
CA ALA A 485 3.69 28.13 6.82
C ALA A 485 3.47 26.98 5.84
N MET A 486 2.21 26.77 5.45
CA MET A 486 1.82 25.79 4.42
C MET A 486 0.72 26.35 3.54
N VAL A 487 0.65 25.85 2.31
CA VAL A 487 -0.45 26.12 1.39
C VAL A 487 -1.46 24.99 1.57
N VAL A 488 -2.71 25.34 1.90
CA VAL A 488 -3.82 24.40 2.12
C VAL A 488 -5.02 24.81 1.28
N PRO A 489 -5.87 23.85 0.87
CA PRO A 489 -7.05 24.14 0.05
C PRO A 489 -8.10 24.92 0.84
N VAL A 490 -8.83 25.78 0.14
CA VAL A 490 -10.00 26.50 0.66
C VAL A 490 -11.27 25.77 0.22
N ARG A 491 -12.11 25.42 1.19
CA ARG A 491 -13.42 24.81 0.97
C ARG A 491 -14.46 25.55 1.80
N ASP A 492 -15.60 25.84 1.22
CA ASP A 492 -16.72 26.57 1.87
C ASP A 492 -16.29 27.90 2.52
N GLY A 493 -15.29 28.55 1.92
CA GLY A 493 -14.74 29.80 2.41
C GLY A 493 -13.74 29.69 3.54
N TYR A 494 -13.26 28.50 3.87
CA TYR A 494 -12.31 28.24 4.95
C TYR A 494 -11.13 27.34 4.50
N ALA A 495 -9.97 27.60 5.06
CA ALA A 495 -8.86 26.66 5.13
C ALA A 495 -9.05 25.79 6.37
N HIS A 496 -9.38 24.51 6.20
CA HIS A 496 -9.60 23.58 7.32
C HIS A 496 -8.28 22.95 7.76
N LEU A 497 -8.06 22.94 9.07
CA LEU A 497 -6.91 22.31 9.72
C LEU A 497 -7.46 21.30 10.73
N PRO A 498 -7.56 20.02 10.36
CA PRO A 498 -8.16 18.98 11.19
C PRO A 498 -7.60 18.97 12.62
N MET A 499 -8.46 18.77 13.64
CA MET A 499 -8.17 18.85 15.07
C MET A 499 -7.73 20.22 15.62
N LEU A 500 -7.37 21.18 14.78
CA LEU A 500 -6.98 22.52 15.22
C LEU A 500 -8.13 23.53 15.06
N GLY A 501 -8.77 23.55 13.90
CA GLY A 501 -9.83 24.50 13.59
C GLY A 501 -9.91 24.83 12.10
N ARG A 502 -10.45 26.02 11.78
CA ARG A 502 -10.51 26.53 10.42
C ARG A 502 -10.22 28.04 10.37
N LEU A 503 -9.56 28.45 9.31
CA LEU A 503 -9.25 29.84 9.05
C LEU A 503 -10.10 30.36 7.87
N ARG A 504 -10.85 31.45 8.09
CA ARG A 504 -11.66 32.08 7.06
C ARG A 504 -10.77 32.65 5.95
N ALA A 505 -11.07 32.29 4.71
CA ALA A 505 -10.37 32.82 3.55
C ALA A 505 -10.72 34.32 3.35
N PRO A 506 -9.77 35.16 2.89
CA PRO A 506 -10.04 36.56 2.58
C PRO A 506 -11.13 36.71 1.50
N VAL A 507 -11.97 37.74 1.63
CA VAL A 507 -12.95 38.10 0.60
C VAL A 507 -12.30 39.14 -0.30
N ALA A 508 -12.08 38.82 -1.58
CA ALA A 508 -11.60 39.76 -2.58
C ALA A 508 -12.72 40.11 -3.57
N SER A 509 -12.99 41.42 -3.76
CA SER A 509 -13.97 41.94 -4.73
C SER A 509 -15.41 41.36 -4.59
N GLY A 510 -15.83 41.05 -3.36
CA GLY A 510 -17.16 40.51 -3.08
C GLY A 510 -17.33 39.00 -3.25
N ASN A 511 -16.28 38.29 -3.72
CA ASN A 511 -16.27 36.83 -3.81
C ASN A 511 -15.27 36.22 -2.82
N VAL A 512 -15.63 35.08 -2.23
CA VAL A 512 -14.71 34.28 -1.42
C VAL A 512 -13.61 33.77 -2.35
N VAL A 513 -12.34 33.87 -1.90
CA VAL A 513 -11.21 33.27 -2.62
C VAL A 513 -11.42 31.77 -2.66
N SER A 514 -11.62 31.22 -3.85
CA SER A 514 -11.58 29.76 -4.10
C SER A 514 -10.17 29.39 -4.51
N GLY A 515 -9.72 28.20 -4.12
CA GLY A 515 -8.39 27.68 -4.45
C GLY A 515 -7.57 27.38 -3.20
N ASN A 516 -6.34 27.89 -3.14
CA ASN A 516 -5.40 27.60 -2.08
C ASN A 516 -5.07 28.83 -1.23
N LEU A 517 -4.93 28.66 0.08
CA LEU A 517 -4.55 29.70 1.03
C LEU A 517 -3.21 29.36 1.70
N ARG A 518 -2.28 30.31 1.73
CA ARG A 518 -1.09 30.19 2.55
C ARG A 518 -1.45 30.49 4.00
N VAL A 519 -1.40 29.48 4.84
CA VAL A 519 -1.66 29.56 6.29
C VAL A 519 -0.33 29.57 7.02
N THR A 520 -0.20 30.41 8.06
CA THR A 520 0.98 30.47 8.91
C THR A 520 0.62 30.04 10.33
N ARG A 521 1.60 29.50 11.06
CA ARG A 521 1.42 28.98 12.41
C ARG A 521 0.91 30.03 13.41
N ASP A 522 1.34 31.27 13.27
CA ASP A 522 0.92 32.39 14.11
C ASP A 522 -0.54 32.84 13.91
N GLN A 523 -1.16 32.43 12.80
CA GLN A 523 -2.60 32.66 12.56
C GLN A 523 -3.51 31.70 13.33
N LEU A 524 -2.97 30.62 13.91
CA LEU A 524 -3.72 29.56 14.59
C LEU A 524 -3.83 29.81 16.11
N VAL A 525 -4.04 31.04 16.50
CA VAL A 525 -4.16 31.46 17.91
C VAL A 525 -5.55 32.05 18.14
N ASP A 526 -6.19 31.65 19.23
CA ASP A 526 -7.47 32.19 19.63
C ASP A 526 -7.43 33.73 19.74
N GLY A 527 -8.42 34.39 19.15
CA GLY A 527 -8.47 35.85 19.04
C GLY A 527 -7.91 36.39 17.70
N THR A 528 -7.24 35.59 16.88
CA THR A 528 -6.85 35.98 15.52
C THR A 528 -8.09 36.12 14.63
N ALA A 529 -8.15 37.21 13.87
CA ALA A 529 -9.29 37.49 13.00
C ALA A 529 -9.49 36.36 11.96
N GLY A 530 -10.69 35.80 11.95
CA GLY A 530 -11.05 34.71 11.04
C GLY A 530 -10.65 33.31 11.47
N TRP A 531 -9.92 33.14 12.57
CA TRP A 531 -9.63 31.84 13.14
C TRP A 531 -10.79 31.33 14.00
N GLU A 532 -11.20 30.10 13.77
CA GLU A 532 -12.22 29.38 14.53
C GLU A 532 -11.59 28.05 15.03
N GLY A 533 -10.99 28.06 16.21
CA GLY A 533 -10.38 26.89 16.85
C GLY A 533 -11.40 25.81 17.22
N VAL A 534 -11.01 24.52 17.22
CA VAL A 534 -11.79 23.43 17.77
C VAL A 534 -11.91 23.64 19.29
N ARG A 535 -13.14 23.58 19.79
CA ARG A 535 -13.41 23.75 21.23
C ARG A 535 -13.08 22.46 21.96
N ARG A 536 -12.60 22.60 23.19
CA ARG A 536 -12.19 21.45 24.02
C ARG A 536 -12.91 21.41 25.34
N ILE A 537 -13.25 20.19 25.78
CA ILE A 537 -13.95 19.92 27.03
C ILE A 537 -13.10 18.96 27.85
N GLN A 538 -12.75 19.36 29.06
CA GLN A 538 -12.02 18.50 30.01
C GLN A 538 -12.98 17.53 30.69
N VAL A 539 -12.75 16.23 30.50
CA VAL A 539 -13.60 15.16 31.02
C VAL A 539 -12.73 14.12 31.71
N ALA A 540 -12.76 14.06 33.02
CA ALA A 540 -12.02 13.08 33.82
C ALA A 540 -10.51 12.99 33.51
N GLY A 541 -9.90 14.12 33.17
CA GLY A 541 -8.48 14.21 32.79
C GLY A 541 -8.19 13.95 31.32
N VAL A 542 -9.23 13.70 30.52
CA VAL A 542 -9.14 13.57 29.06
C VAL A 542 -9.59 14.86 28.40
N ASP A 543 -8.84 15.31 27.40
CA ASP A 543 -9.16 16.49 26.60
C ASP A 543 -9.95 16.05 25.35
N ILE A 544 -11.25 16.28 25.34
CA ILE A 544 -12.17 15.89 24.27
C ILE A 544 -12.44 17.10 23.38
N ALA A 545 -12.17 16.96 22.07
CA ALA A 545 -12.55 17.93 21.08
C ALA A 545 -14.07 17.91 20.84
N LEU A 546 -14.74 19.05 20.98
CA LEU A 546 -16.10 19.24 20.48
C LEU A 546 -15.96 19.79 19.05
N ASP A 547 -15.98 18.88 18.08
CA ASP A 547 -15.66 19.23 16.69
C ASP A 547 -16.91 19.53 15.87
N ASP A 548 -17.15 20.81 15.67
CA ASP A 548 -18.22 21.37 14.86
C ASP A 548 -17.69 22.10 13.63
N VAL A 549 -16.42 21.87 13.24
CA VAL A 549 -15.72 22.59 12.14
C VAL A 549 -15.05 21.72 11.10
N ASP A 550 -14.74 20.44 11.38
CA ASP A 550 -14.08 19.57 10.42
C ASP A 550 -14.96 19.33 9.18
N LEU A 551 -14.33 19.25 8.00
CA LEU A 551 -15.03 19.13 6.71
C LEU A 551 -15.65 17.73 6.53
N TYR A 552 -15.05 16.69 7.09
CA TYR A 552 -15.45 15.28 6.93
C TYR A 552 -16.16 14.68 8.15
N ARG A 553 -16.69 15.55 9.04
CA ARG A 553 -17.40 15.14 10.26
C ARG A 553 -18.81 14.59 10.04
N ASP A 554 -19.28 14.55 8.81
CA ASP A 554 -20.62 14.08 8.41
C ASP A 554 -20.71 12.56 8.22
N CYS A 555 -19.80 11.79 8.85
CA CYS A 555 -19.67 10.34 8.72
C CYS A 555 -20.50 9.53 9.73
N PHE A 556 -21.49 10.14 10.43
CA PHE A 556 -22.22 9.45 11.49
C PHE A 556 -23.68 9.11 11.12
N GLY A 557 -24.03 9.08 9.84
CA GLY A 557 -25.39 8.78 9.37
C GLY A 557 -26.47 9.80 9.82
N GLY A 558 -26.06 10.93 10.39
CA GLY A 558 -26.87 12.05 10.79
C GLY A 558 -26.25 13.38 10.36
N LEU A 559 -27.06 14.42 10.23
CA LEU A 559 -26.60 15.74 9.85
C LEU A 559 -25.74 16.34 10.98
N ALA A 560 -24.47 16.65 10.69
CA ALA A 560 -23.59 17.33 11.63
C ALA A 560 -24.07 18.78 11.86
N ALA A 561 -24.00 19.22 13.09
CA ALA A 561 -24.38 20.58 13.45
C ALA A 561 -23.40 21.60 12.80
N GLU A 562 -23.91 22.77 12.45
CA GLU A 562 -23.06 23.93 12.16
C GLU A 562 -22.32 24.38 13.44
N ARG A 563 -21.44 25.39 13.29
CA ARG A 563 -20.72 25.98 14.41
C ARG A 563 -21.66 26.33 15.56
N LEU A 564 -21.48 25.66 16.70
CA LEU A 564 -22.35 25.87 17.87
C LEU A 564 -22.18 27.28 18.47
N PRO A 565 -23.28 27.91 18.93
CA PRO A 565 -23.20 29.11 19.80
C PRO A 565 -22.51 28.78 21.13
N ASP A 566 -21.90 29.79 21.75
CA ASP A 566 -21.17 29.60 23.02
C ASP A 566 -22.07 29.08 24.16
N GLU A 567 -23.37 29.45 24.16
CA GLU A 567 -24.33 28.93 25.14
C GLU A 567 -24.58 27.42 24.99
N ASP A 568 -24.59 26.91 23.76
CA ASP A 568 -24.74 25.48 23.53
C ASP A 568 -23.44 24.74 23.91
N VAL A 569 -22.29 25.31 23.62
CA VAL A 569 -20.99 24.77 24.09
C VAL A 569 -20.96 24.69 25.60
N ALA A 570 -21.44 25.71 26.31
CA ALA A 570 -21.52 25.70 27.77
C ALA A 570 -22.44 24.57 28.31
N ARG A 571 -23.51 24.25 27.58
CA ARG A 571 -24.37 23.09 27.90
C ARG A 571 -23.61 21.76 27.76
N TRP A 572 -22.86 21.59 26.69
CA TRP A 572 -21.99 20.41 26.51
C TRP A 572 -20.93 20.31 27.59
N GLN A 573 -20.28 21.41 27.93
CA GLN A 573 -19.27 21.48 29.00
C GLN A 573 -19.84 21.11 30.37
N HIS A 574 -21.12 21.38 30.60
CA HIS A 574 -21.79 21.01 31.86
C HIS A 574 -22.21 19.54 31.92
N VAL A 575 -22.80 19.00 30.85
CA VAL A 575 -23.39 17.66 30.83
C VAL A 575 -22.36 16.56 30.62
N LEU A 576 -21.38 16.73 29.73
CA LEU A 576 -20.42 15.68 29.35
C LEU A 576 -19.61 15.14 30.55
N PRO A 577 -19.05 15.98 31.46
CA PRO A 577 -18.32 15.49 32.61
C PRO A 577 -19.20 14.69 33.59
N GLN A 578 -20.47 15.08 33.75
CA GLN A 578 -21.43 14.38 34.60
C GLN A 578 -21.78 13.00 34.04
N SER A 579 -22.00 12.93 32.71
CA SER A 579 -22.25 11.69 31.99
C SER A 579 -21.07 10.73 32.13
N TRP A 580 -19.85 11.24 31.98
CA TRP A 580 -18.64 10.43 32.14
C TRP A 580 -18.45 9.92 33.57
N ALA A 581 -18.77 10.74 34.56
CA ALA A 581 -18.75 10.31 35.95
C ALA A 581 -19.75 9.18 36.21
N HIS A 582 -20.92 9.21 35.56
CA HIS A 582 -21.93 8.15 35.64
C HIS A 582 -21.43 6.85 34.99
N ILE A 583 -20.81 6.95 33.79
CA ILE A 583 -20.19 5.79 33.09
C ILE A 583 -19.11 5.18 33.99
N ARG A 584 -18.22 5.98 34.56
CA ARG A 584 -17.11 5.51 35.40
C ARG A 584 -17.63 4.79 36.68
N ALA A 585 -18.73 5.25 37.24
CA ALA A 585 -19.33 4.63 38.41
C ALA A 585 -20.00 3.29 38.09
N SER A 586 -20.63 3.17 36.92
CA SER A 586 -21.44 2.00 36.54
C SER A 586 -20.68 0.98 35.70
N LEU A 587 -19.73 1.44 34.89
CA LEU A 587 -18.99 0.66 33.88
C LEU A 587 -17.49 1.04 33.87
N PRO A 588 -16.72 0.71 34.92
CA PRO A 588 -15.35 1.20 35.07
C PRO A 588 -14.40 0.75 33.97
N ALA A 589 -14.52 -0.48 33.45
CA ALA A 589 -13.71 -0.98 32.31
C ALA A 589 -13.99 -0.17 31.02
N VAL A 590 -15.26 0.00 30.67
CA VAL A 590 -15.69 0.79 29.53
C VAL A 590 -15.22 2.24 29.66
N ALA A 591 -15.32 2.84 30.84
CA ALA A 591 -14.84 4.19 31.08
C ALA A 591 -13.32 4.31 30.87
N THR A 592 -12.55 3.29 31.23
CA THR A 592 -11.11 3.22 31.02
C THR A 592 -10.79 3.13 29.54
N ALA A 593 -11.47 2.24 28.80
CA ALA A 593 -11.30 2.10 27.36
C ALA A 593 -11.68 3.40 26.61
N MET A 594 -12.80 4.02 26.98
CA MET A 594 -13.22 5.31 26.41
C MET A 594 -12.21 6.42 26.71
N ALA A 595 -11.68 6.51 27.92
CA ALA A 595 -10.66 7.51 28.28
C ALA A 595 -9.37 7.34 27.50
N ALA A 596 -9.00 6.11 27.15
CA ALA A 596 -7.84 5.80 26.34
C ALA A 596 -8.02 6.17 24.88
N HIS A 597 -9.23 6.09 24.32
CA HIS A 597 -9.43 6.11 22.85
C HIS A 597 -10.34 7.23 22.34
N VAL A 598 -11.38 7.63 23.06
CA VAL A 598 -12.28 8.72 22.60
C VAL A 598 -11.55 10.06 22.67
N ARG A 599 -11.49 10.78 21.57
CA ARG A 599 -10.82 12.08 21.43
C ARG A 599 -11.73 13.18 20.94
N THR A 600 -12.83 12.82 20.28
CA THR A 600 -13.68 13.79 19.58
C THR A 600 -15.15 13.46 19.79
N VAL A 601 -15.96 14.49 19.97
CA VAL A 601 -17.42 14.44 19.89
C VAL A 601 -17.87 15.40 18.81
N THR A 602 -18.63 14.89 17.85
CA THR A 602 -19.28 15.69 16.79
C THR A 602 -20.73 15.94 17.17
N PRO A 603 -21.15 17.18 17.35
CA PRO A 603 -22.56 17.52 17.57
C PRO A 603 -23.40 17.21 16.32
N LEU A 604 -24.52 16.49 16.50
CA LEU A 604 -25.50 16.21 15.46
C LEU A 604 -26.78 17.01 15.66
N VAL A 605 -27.43 17.40 14.55
CA VAL A 605 -28.73 18.10 14.57
C VAL A 605 -29.83 17.13 14.98
N ALA A 606 -30.82 17.62 15.70
CA ALA A 606 -32.01 16.86 16.08
C ALA A 606 -32.98 16.76 14.88
N ASP A 607 -32.82 15.74 14.05
CA ASP A 607 -33.77 15.35 12.98
C ASP A 607 -34.29 13.93 13.28
N PRO A 608 -35.51 13.54 12.86
CA PRO A 608 -36.08 12.21 13.11
C PRO A 608 -35.37 11.06 12.37
N ALA A 609 -34.05 11.15 12.18
CA ALA A 609 -33.22 10.09 11.61
C ALA A 609 -33.11 8.86 12.55
N PRO A 610 -32.84 7.64 12.02
CA PRO A 610 -32.96 6.37 12.75
C PRO A 610 -32.18 6.35 14.07
N GLU A 611 -32.74 5.63 15.04
CA GLU A 611 -32.16 5.49 16.38
C GLU A 611 -30.76 4.84 16.43
N LEU A 612 -30.30 4.24 15.32
CA LEU A 612 -29.03 3.54 15.20
C LEU A 612 -28.12 4.28 14.20
N VAL A 613 -27.12 4.98 14.70
CA VAL A 613 -26.06 5.57 13.87
C VAL A 613 -24.79 4.76 14.12
N VAL A 614 -24.39 3.96 13.13
CA VAL A 614 -23.08 3.29 13.11
C VAL A 614 -22.08 4.31 12.54
N PRO A 615 -21.01 4.65 13.26
CA PRO A 615 -20.03 5.59 12.74
C PRO A 615 -19.21 4.94 11.62
N GLU A 616 -19.30 5.45 10.41
CA GLU A 616 -18.44 5.02 9.27
C GLU A 616 -16.94 5.36 9.48
N GLY A 617 -16.60 6.09 10.52
CA GLY A 617 -15.26 6.68 10.71
C GLY A 617 -14.43 6.13 11.87
N GLY A 618 -14.98 5.30 12.76
CA GLY A 618 -14.21 4.73 13.88
C GLY A 618 -14.73 5.15 15.26
N PHE A 619 -14.21 4.49 16.30
CA PHE A 619 -14.64 4.67 17.71
C PHE A 619 -13.87 5.77 18.46
N THR A 620 -12.97 6.49 17.81
CA THR A 620 -12.22 7.61 18.42
C THR A 620 -12.97 8.94 18.35
N ALA A 621 -13.97 9.02 17.47
CA ALA A 621 -14.93 10.11 17.38
C ALA A 621 -16.35 9.59 17.53
N LEU A 622 -17.20 10.32 18.23
CA LEU A 622 -18.59 9.97 18.47
C LEU A 622 -19.52 11.06 17.95
N GLY A 623 -20.41 10.71 17.04
CA GLY A 623 -21.50 11.61 16.61
C GLY A 623 -22.64 11.56 17.62
N LEU A 624 -22.93 12.66 18.28
CA LEU A 624 -23.92 12.70 19.37
C LEU A 624 -24.89 13.87 19.23
N ARG A 625 -26.17 13.62 19.54
CA ARG A 625 -27.15 14.68 19.79
C ARG A 625 -27.03 15.14 21.23
N PHE A 626 -27.18 16.43 21.45
CA PHE A 626 -27.21 16.96 22.81
C PHE A 626 -28.41 16.40 23.58
N ALA A 627 -28.16 15.78 24.73
CA ALA A 627 -29.15 15.37 25.67
C ALA A 627 -28.89 16.09 27.01
N PRO A 628 -29.88 16.83 27.54
CA PRO A 628 -29.69 17.60 28.78
C PRO A 628 -29.62 16.69 30.03
N ASP A 629 -30.10 15.47 29.94
CA ASP A 629 -30.02 14.47 31.03
C ASP A 629 -28.66 13.73 30.95
N PRO A 630 -27.80 13.82 31.99
CA PRO A 630 -26.50 13.14 31.98
C PRO A 630 -26.57 11.61 31.85
N VAL A 631 -27.63 10.96 32.31
CA VAL A 631 -27.80 9.51 32.17
C VAL A 631 -28.09 9.15 30.73
N ARG A 632 -28.97 9.89 30.06
CA ARG A 632 -29.26 9.70 28.66
C ARG A 632 -28.01 9.94 27.82
N MET A 633 -27.26 11.01 28.06
CA MET A 633 -26.00 11.31 27.40
C MET A 633 -24.95 10.21 27.61
N ALA A 634 -24.88 9.63 28.85
CA ALA A 634 -24.00 8.52 29.15
C ALA A 634 -24.33 7.27 28.31
N VAL A 635 -25.63 6.98 28.17
CA VAL A 635 -26.12 5.88 27.32
C VAL A 635 -25.71 6.09 25.86
N ASP A 636 -25.90 7.30 25.32
CA ASP A 636 -25.56 7.61 23.92
C ASP A 636 -24.05 7.56 23.67
N LEU A 637 -23.22 8.01 24.63
CA LEU A 637 -21.75 7.90 24.59
C LEU A 637 -21.27 6.45 24.52
N VAL A 638 -21.75 5.60 25.46
CA VAL A 638 -21.36 4.19 25.52
C VAL A 638 -21.85 3.44 24.29
N ARG A 639 -23.08 3.72 23.84
CA ARG A 639 -23.65 3.13 22.62
C ARG A 639 -22.78 3.43 21.40
N GLY A 640 -22.45 4.70 21.18
CA GLY A 640 -21.61 5.12 20.04
C GLY A 640 -20.22 4.46 20.06
N PHE A 641 -19.60 4.42 21.25
CA PHE A 641 -18.29 3.77 21.40
C PHE A 641 -18.34 2.26 21.11
N ARG A 642 -19.35 1.54 21.62
CA ARG A 642 -19.52 0.09 21.39
C ARG A 642 -19.79 -0.21 19.92
N LEU A 643 -20.64 0.56 19.26
CA LEU A 643 -20.91 0.39 17.83
C LEU A 643 -19.67 0.66 16.97
N GLY A 644 -18.88 1.68 17.32
CA GLY A 644 -17.63 1.94 16.63
C GLY A 644 -16.57 0.85 16.84
N LEU A 645 -16.53 0.22 18.02
CA LEU A 645 -15.68 -0.96 18.27
C LEU A 645 -16.13 -2.18 17.44
N LEU A 646 -17.44 -2.42 17.36
CA LEU A 646 -17.99 -3.51 16.54
C LEU A 646 -17.68 -3.30 15.06
N ASP A 647 -17.87 -2.09 14.55
CA ASP A 647 -17.52 -1.71 13.19
C ASP A 647 -16.03 -1.94 12.90
N ALA A 648 -15.15 -1.55 13.83
CA ALA A 648 -13.72 -1.82 13.72
C ALA A 648 -13.38 -3.32 13.77
N LEU A 649 -14.12 -4.10 14.56
CA LEU A 649 -13.94 -5.54 14.64
C LEU A 649 -14.38 -6.23 13.33
N LEU A 650 -15.44 -5.76 12.69
CA LEU A 650 -15.94 -6.29 11.42
C LEU A 650 -14.98 -6.00 10.25
N ASP A 651 -14.13 -5.00 10.33
CA ASP A 651 -13.05 -4.78 9.33
C ASP A 651 -12.00 -5.92 9.34
N VAL A 652 -11.88 -6.70 10.43
CA VAL A 652 -10.81 -7.68 10.65
C VAL A 652 -11.29 -9.08 11.03
N CYS A 653 -12.57 -9.23 11.36
CA CYS A 653 -13.17 -10.49 11.78
C CYS A 653 -14.53 -10.71 11.11
N GLU A 654 -14.70 -11.83 10.43
CA GLU A 654 -15.98 -12.24 9.89
C GLU A 654 -16.84 -12.86 11.00
N LEU A 655 -17.87 -12.15 11.45
CA LEU A 655 -18.77 -12.61 12.52
C LEU A 655 -20.05 -13.25 11.98
N TYR A 656 -20.51 -12.88 10.79
CA TYR A 656 -21.73 -13.36 10.16
C TYR A 656 -21.64 -13.26 8.63
N ASP A 657 -22.57 -13.89 7.92
CA ASP A 657 -22.69 -13.74 6.47
C ASP A 657 -23.12 -12.30 6.12
N GLU A 658 -22.28 -11.54 5.43
CA GLU A 658 -22.50 -10.14 5.05
C GLU A 658 -23.82 -9.93 4.27
N ALA A 659 -24.35 -10.94 3.60
CA ALA A 659 -25.64 -10.87 2.92
C ALA A 659 -26.84 -10.84 3.90
N ASP A 660 -26.63 -11.22 5.17
CA ASP A 660 -27.70 -11.23 6.21
C ASP A 660 -27.72 -9.93 7.02
N THR A 661 -28.32 -8.88 6.44
CA THR A 661 -28.49 -7.57 7.09
C THR A 661 -29.27 -7.64 8.41
N ARG A 662 -30.18 -8.61 8.55
CA ARG A 662 -30.96 -8.78 9.79
C ARG A 662 -30.08 -9.26 10.95
N THR A 663 -29.17 -10.18 10.69
CA THR A 663 -28.20 -10.62 11.71
C THR A 663 -27.24 -9.48 12.06
N ALA A 664 -26.81 -8.68 11.10
CA ALA A 664 -26.00 -7.49 11.32
C ALA A 664 -26.67 -6.49 12.30
N GLU A 665 -27.91 -6.11 12.00
CA GLU A 665 -28.70 -5.19 12.84
C GLU A 665 -28.93 -5.75 14.25
N LEU A 666 -29.32 -7.03 14.35
CA LEU A 666 -29.58 -7.68 15.63
C LEU A 666 -28.31 -7.77 16.49
N LEU A 667 -27.15 -8.09 15.88
CA LEU A 667 -25.86 -8.12 16.56
C LEU A 667 -25.49 -6.74 17.09
N ALA A 668 -25.55 -5.71 16.25
CA ALA A 668 -25.19 -4.34 16.61
C ALA A 668 -26.08 -3.80 17.76
N ASP A 669 -27.40 -3.96 17.65
CA ASP A 669 -28.33 -3.49 18.69
C ASP A 669 -28.15 -4.26 20.01
N THR A 670 -28.01 -5.59 19.95
CA THR A 670 -27.81 -6.41 21.15
C THR A 670 -26.49 -6.07 21.85
N TYR A 671 -25.40 -5.94 21.09
CA TYR A 671 -24.07 -5.62 21.61
C TYR A 671 -24.02 -4.23 22.28
N ALA A 672 -24.68 -3.24 21.68
CA ALA A 672 -24.76 -1.90 22.25
C ALA A 672 -25.65 -1.87 23.51
N ARG A 673 -26.76 -2.60 23.53
CA ARG A 673 -27.69 -2.68 24.70
C ARG A 673 -27.04 -3.32 25.91
N LEU A 674 -26.30 -4.41 25.71
CA LEU A 674 -25.57 -5.08 26.79
C LEU A 674 -24.72 -4.11 27.62
N ALA A 675 -24.03 -3.17 26.94
CA ALA A 675 -23.22 -2.18 27.62
C ALA A 675 -24.03 -1.01 28.20
N THR A 676 -25.24 -0.71 27.68
CA THR A 676 -26.02 0.46 28.14
C THR A 676 -27.11 0.16 29.15
N ASP A 677 -27.56 -1.11 29.27
CA ASP A 677 -28.60 -1.50 30.22
C ASP A 677 -28.22 -1.24 31.71
N PRO A 678 -26.95 -1.47 32.13
CA PRO A 678 -26.53 -1.15 33.49
C PRO A 678 -26.63 0.35 33.85
N LEU A 679 -26.53 1.23 32.84
CA LEU A 679 -26.65 2.68 33.03
C LEU A 679 -28.08 3.13 33.30
N ARG A 680 -29.07 2.39 32.79
CA ARG A 680 -30.50 2.77 32.82
C ARG A 680 -31.23 2.27 34.09
N SER A 681 -30.73 1.24 34.74
CA SER A 681 -31.39 0.57 35.89
C SER A 681 -32.84 0.11 35.57
N ASP A 682 -33.08 -0.29 34.28
CA ASP A 682 -34.42 -0.71 33.81
C ASP A 682 -34.48 -2.22 33.64
N PRO A 683 -35.19 -2.96 34.49
CA PRO A 683 -35.33 -4.42 34.40
C PRO A 683 -36.02 -4.91 33.10
N GLU A 684 -36.84 -4.06 32.47
CA GLU A 684 -37.53 -4.41 31.26
C GLU A 684 -36.59 -4.31 30.04
N ALA A 685 -35.67 -3.34 30.04
CA ALA A 685 -34.60 -3.25 29.06
C ALA A 685 -33.72 -4.51 29.09
N VAL A 686 -33.29 -4.95 30.25
CA VAL A 686 -32.50 -6.18 30.44
C VAL A 686 -33.24 -7.42 29.93
N ARG A 687 -34.54 -7.56 30.16
CA ARG A 687 -35.33 -8.67 29.62
C ARG A 687 -35.39 -8.65 28.09
N ARG A 688 -35.55 -7.46 27.50
CA ARG A 688 -35.53 -7.29 26.03
C ARG A 688 -34.18 -7.70 25.42
N THR A 689 -33.09 -7.25 26.02
CA THR A 689 -31.72 -7.58 25.55
C THR A 689 -31.44 -9.08 25.65
N ARG A 690 -31.88 -9.75 26.72
CA ARG A 690 -31.82 -11.23 26.83
C ARG A 690 -32.59 -11.94 25.73
N SER A 691 -33.79 -11.45 25.39
CA SER A 691 -34.59 -12.01 24.29
C SER A 691 -33.93 -11.85 22.95
N GLN A 692 -33.32 -10.69 22.69
CA GLN A 692 -32.58 -10.44 21.45
C GLN A 692 -31.31 -11.29 21.36
N TRP A 693 -30.56 -11.44 22.45
CA TRP A 693 -29.42 -12.33 22.53
C TRP A 693 -29.79 -13.79 22.24
N ALA A 694 -30.91 -14.27 22.78
CA ALA A 694 -31.41 -15.62 22.53
C ALA A 694 -31.78 -15.84 21.05
N GLN A 695 -32.36 -14.83 20.40
CA GLN A 695 -32.62 -14.85 18.95
C GLN A 695 -31.33 -14.89 18.15
N LEU A 696 -30.36 -14.05 18.50
CA LEU A 696 -29.06 -13.98 17.84
C LEU A 696 -28.29 -15.31 17.97
N SER A 697 -28.27 -15.90 19.17
CA SER A 697 -27.62 -17.20 19.44
C SER A 697 -28.21 -18.36 18.63
N ALA A 698 -29.48 -18.27 18.24
CA ALA A 698 -30.16 -19.27 17.39
C ALA A 698 -29.96 -19.04 15.89
N THR A 699 -29.27 -17.97 15.47
CA THR A 699 -29.09 -17.62 14.06
C THR A 699 -28.08 -18.53 13.38
N ALA A 700 -28.44 -19.07 12.20
CA ALA A 700 -27.57 -19.95 11.41
C ALA A 700 -26.45 -19.20 10.68
N SER A 701 -26.64 -17.92 10.40
CA SER A 701 -25.72 -17.07 9.60
C SER A 701 -24.45 -16.65 10.36
N LEU A 702 -24.33 -16.97 11.67
CA LEU A 702 -23.12 -16.69 12.42
C LEU A 702 -21.96 -17.58 11.96
N SER A 703 -20.79 -16.97 11.74
CA SER A 703 -19.53 -17.69 11.56
C SER A 703 -19.12 -18.43 12.86
N PRO A 704 -18.12 -19.30 12.85
CA PRO A 704 -17.58 -19.87 14.08
C PRO A 704 -17.10 -18.80 15.08
N LEU A 705 -16.48 -17.73 14.56
CA LEU A 705 -16.02 -16.60 15.36
C LEU A 705 -17.19 -15.76 15.87
N GLY A 706 -18.22 -15.56 15.04
CA GLY A 706 -19.47 -14.90 15.45
C GLY A 706 -20.19 -15.63 16.56
N ARG A 707 -20.28 -16.96 16.50
CA ARG A 707 -20.82 -17.77 17.61
C ARG A 707 -20.04 -17.56 18.89
N ARG A 708 -18.69 -17.62 18.84
CA ARG A 708 -17.83 -17.35 20.00
C ARG A 708 -18.05 -15.95 20.56
N PHE A 709 -18.22 -14.94 19.69
CA PHE A 709 -18.50 -13.56 20.11
C PHE A 709 -19.86 -13.45 20.81
N VAL A 710 -20.91 -14.02 20.24
CA VAL A 710 -22.27 -14.03 20.81
C VAL A 710 -22.34 -14.81 22.13
N ASP A 711 -21.61 -15.93 22.25
CA ASP A 711 -21.48 -16.67 23.51
C ASP A 711 -20.76 -15.83 24.57
N GLY A 712 -19.74 -15.06 24.17
CA GLY A 712 -19.08 -14.06 25.00
C GLY A 712 -20.04 -13.01 25.54
N MET A 713 -20.87 -12.44 24.65
CA MET A 713 -21.93 -11.49 25.04
C MET A 713 -22.86 -12.05 26.12
N GLY A 714 -23.18 -13.35 26.05
CA GLY A 714 -24.01 -14.02 27.05
C GLY A 714 -23.41 -14.07 28.44
N ARG A 715 -22.08 -13.99 28.60
CA ARG A 715 -21.43 -13.91 29.92
C ARG A 715 -21.62 -12.56 30.61
N GLY A 716 -21.92 -11.51 29.84
CA GLY A 716 -22.23 -10.17 30.34
C GLY A 716 -23.70 -9.94 30.73
N LEU A 717 -24.61 -10.92 30.48
CA LEU A 717 -26.05 -10.90 30.77
C LEU A 717 -26.36 -11.51 32.14
#